data_11a9a5722bfd82cf29e53523405271ab
#
_entry.id   11a9a5722bfd82cf29e53523405271ab
#
_cell.length_a   1.000
_cell.length_b   1.000
_cell.length_c   1.000
_cell.angle_alpha   90.00
_cell.angle_beta   90.00
_cell.angle_gamma   90.00
#
_symmetry.space_group_name_H-M   'P 1'
#
loop_
_entity.id
_entity.type
_entity.pdbx_description
1 polymer ?
#
loop_
_entity_poly.entity_id
_entity_poly.type
_entity_poly.pdbx_seq_one_letter_code
_entity_poly.pdbx_strand_id
1 'polypeptide(L)'
;MKIIYCDALVIGGGLAGLRSAVACKEKGLSTIVLSLVPVKRSHSAAAQGGMQASLGNSKMSDGDNEDLHFMDTVKGSDWGCDQKVARMFVTTAPKAIRQLAAWGVPWTRIKKGDRTAVINAQKTTITEEDFRHGLIHSRDFGGTKKWRTCYTADATGHTMLFAVANEALKHEVEIHDRKEAIALIHKDGRCYGAVVRDLINGELIGYVSKGTLIATGGYGRIYKDTTNAVICEGIGTAIALETGVAKLGNMEAVQFHPTGLFPSGILLTEGCRGDGGVLRDVDGYRFMPDYEPEKKELASRDVVSRRMIQRIREGKGVSSPYGEHLWLDISILGRKHIETNLRDVQEICECFAGIDPAEKWAPVKPMQHYCMGGIRTNAKGETALKGLFSAGEAACWDLHGFNRLGGNSVSEAVVSGMIIGDYFAENCMGSYAEIDTKVIEDFIKREQKYLESIVENTGSENVFAIKDRMKEIMGDKVGIFRDGEHLASAVSELEQLYIRSKNISIKTKSFAANPELEEAYRVPKMLKIALCVAKGALDRTESRGAHSREDYPKRDDVNWLKRTLASWENPSQTLPTLTYEEIEISTMEIAPGFRGYGAKGMIIENPESLKRQEQIDKIRADMEAQGKDRYAIQEALMPFELQAYYKARNERIGDKQ
;
A
#
# COMPACT_ATOMS: atom_id res chain seq x y z
N MET A 1 -24.84 -22.50 -16.70
CA MET A 1 -23.91 -21.61 -15.98
C MET A 1 -23.47 -20.51 -16.94
N LYS A 2 -23.34 -19.28 -16.45
CA LYS A 2 -22.90 -18.15 -17.27
C LYS A 2 -21.38 -18.08 -17.27
N ILE A 3 -20.78 -17.98 -18.47
CA ILE A 3 -19.34 -17.82 -18.66
C ILE A 3 -19.11 -16.61 -19.55
N ILE A 4 -18.20 -15.74 -19.19
CA ILE A 4 -17.82 -14.52 -19.91
C ILE A 4 -16.34 -14.63 -20.25
N TYR A 5 -15.99 -14.31 -21.49
CA TYR A 5 -14.62 -14.36 -22.01
C TYR A 5 -14.10 -12.96 -22.29
N CYS A 6 -12.82 -12.70 -21.97
CA CYS A 6 -12.11 -11.49 -22.33
C CYS A 6 -10.61 -11.78 -22.52
N ASP A 7 -9.85 -10.85 -23.09
CA ASP A 7 -8.40 -10.99 -23.17
C ASP A 7 -7.76 -10.72 -21.81
N ALA A 8 -8.17 -9.63 -21.16
CA ALA A 8 -7.62 -9.17 -19.89
C ALA A 8 -8.72 -9.02 -18.82
N LEU A 9 -8.58 -9.72 -17.71
CA LEU A 9 -9.45 -9.60 -16.54
C LEU A 9 -8.72 -8.85 -15.43
N VAL A 10 -9.26 -7.72 -14.99
CA VAL A 10 -8.73 -6.92 -13.88
C VAL A 10 -9.68 -7.01 -12.70
N ILE A 11 -9.21 -7.48 -11.56
CA ILE A 11 -9.96 -7.59 -10.31
C ILE A 11 -9.55 -6.46 -9.39
N GLY A 12 -10.39 -5.42 -9.29
CA GLY A 12 -10.18 -4.21 -8.50
C GLY A 12 -10.30 -2.93 -9.32
N GLY A 13 -11.30 -2.10 -9.01
CA GLY A 13 -11.62 -0.84 -9.68
C GLY A 13 -10.95 0.40 -9.07
N GLY A 14 -9.81 0.25 -8.37
CA GLY A 14 -8.99 1.35 -7.87
C GLY A 14 -8.02 1.90 -8.91
N LEU A 15 -7.16 2.84 -8.50
CA LEU A 15 -6.18 3.50 -9.38
C LEU A 15 -5.30 2.51 -10.15
N ALA A 16 -4.75 1.48 -9.46
CA ALA A 16 -3.87 0.51 -10.10
C ALA A 16 -4.60 -0.33 -11.15
N GLY A 17 -5.79 -0.84 -10.82
CA GLY A 17 -6.58 -1.66 -11.76
C GLY A 17 -7.07 -0.87 -12.96
N LEU A 18 -7.62 0.32 -12.75
CA LEU A 18 -8.09 1.17 -13.86
C LEU A 18 -6.94 1.60 -14.78
N ARG A 19 -5.77 1.98 -14.21
CA ARG A 19 -4.61 2.34 -15.02
C ARG A 19 -4.08 1.16 -15.84
N SER A 20 -4.07 -0.06 -15.24
CA SER A 20 -3.70 -1.29 -15.96
C SER A 20 -4.69 -1.62 -17.07
N ALA A 21 -6.00 -1.41 -16.84
CA ALA A 21 -7.02 -1.62 -17.85
C ALA A 21 -6.87 -0.67 -19.04
N VAL A 22 -6.49 0.60 -18.79
CA VAL A 22 -6.17 1.56 -19.87
C VAL A 22 -5.00 1.03 -20.71
N ALA A 23 -3.92 0.51 -20.09
CA ALA A 23 -2.79 -0.07 -20.83
C ALA A 23 -3.21 -1.25 -21.72
N CYS A 24 -4.13 -2.09 -21.27
CA CYS A 24 -4.69 -3.19 -22.07
C CYS A 24 -5.50 -2.66 -23.27
N LYS A 25 -6.36 -1.65 -23.07
CA LYS A 25 -7.16 -1.06 -24.13
C LYS A 25 -6.32 -0.31 -25.16
N GLU A 26 -5.23 0.34 -24.75
CA GLU A 26 -4.24 0.96 -25.65
C GLU A 26 -3.61 -0.05 -26.62
N LYS A 27 -3.61 -1.34 -26.28
CA LYS A 27 -3.17 -2.46 -27.13
C LYS A 27 -4.32 -3.19 -27.85
N GLY A 28 -5.54 -2.65 -27.79
CA GLY A 28 -6.72 -3.19 -28.48
C GLY A 28 -7.31 -4.46 -27.84
N LEU A 29 -6.99 -4.77 -26.59
CA LEU A 29 -7.48 -5.97 -25.90
C LEU A 29 -8.91 -5.78 -25.39
N SER A 30 -9.73 -6.84 -25.46
CA SER A 30 -11.00 -6.89 -24.73
C SER A 30 -10.69 -6.97 -23.23
N THR A 31 -11.14 -5.94 -22.47
CA THR A 31 -10.72 -5.76 -21.07
C THR A 31 -11.93 -5.55 -20.19
N ILE A 32 -12.05 -6.38 -19.15
CA ILE A 32 -13.10 -6.27 -18.13
C ILE A 32 -12.47 -5.94 -16.78
N VAL A 33 -13.01 -4.93 -16.10
CA VAL A 33 -12.68 -4.58 -14.72
C VAL A 33 -13.82 -5.01 -13.81
N LEU A 34 -13.52 -5.88 -12.84
CA LEU A 34 -14.45 -6.24 -11.76
C LEU A 34 -14.23 -5.29 -10.57
N SER A 35 -15.30 -4.74 -10.04
CA SER A 35 -15.25 -3.88 -8.87
C SER A 35 -16.30 -4.27 -7.83
N LEU A 36 -15.89 -4.36 -6.58
CA LEU A 36 -16.77 -4.64 -5.44
C LEU A 36 -17.79 -3.51 -5.22
N VAL A 37 -17.36 -2.28 -5.49
CA VAL A 37 -18.16 -1.04 -5.37
C VAL A 37 -18.06 -0.25 -6.68
N PRO A 38 -18.94 0.74 -6.94
CA PRO A 38 -18.71 1.68 -8.04
C PRO A 38 -17.29 2.23 -7.99
N VAL A 39 -16.55 2.19 -9.11
CA VAL A 39 -15.09 2.45 -9.14
C VAL A 39 -14.70 3.79 -8.48
N LYS A 40 -15.53 4.83 -8.63
CA LYS A 40 -15.32 6.15 -8.00
C LYS A 40 -15.48 6.14 -6.48
N ARG A 41 -15.90 5.01 -5.87
CA ARG A 41 -16.00 4.78 -4.43
C ARG A 41 -14.94 3.82 -3.90
N SER A 42 -13.94 3.45 -4.71
CA SER A 42 -12.82 2.64 -4.24
C SER A 42 -12.02 3.39 -3.18
N HIS A 43 -11.24 2.64 -2.37
CA HIS A 43 -10.43 3.24 -1.30
C HIS A 43 -9.43 4.30 -1.79
N SER A 44 -9.04 4.26 -3.06
CA SER A 44 -8.19 5.29 -3.69
C SER A 44 -8.76 6.71 -3.53
N ALA A 45 -10.08 6.87 -3.47
CA ALA A 45 -10.74 8.16 -3.24
C ALA A 45 -10.41 8.79 -1.88
N ALA A 46 -10.09 7.97 -0.87
CA ALA A 46 -9.81 8.43 0.49
C ALA A 46 -8.37 8.96 0.67
N ALA A 47 -7.50 8.86 -0.34
CA ALA A 47 -6.13 9.34 -0.25
C ALA A 47 -6.07 10.88 -0.35
N GLN A 48 -5.65 11.53 0.73
CA GLN A 48 -5.67 12.99 0.87
C GLN A 48 -4.33 13.64 0.52
N GLY A 49 -3.23 13.00 0.92
CA GLY A 49 -1.91 13.62 1.07
C GLY A 49 -1.24 14.10 -0.20
N GLY A 50 -1.16 13.27 -1.21
CA GLY A 50 -0.48 13.57 -2.47
C GLY A 50 0.34 12.41 -3.02
N MET A 51 0.92 12.63 -4.19
CA MET A 51 1.70 11.70 -4.99
C MET A 51 3.16 12.14 -5.07
N GLN A 52 4.10 11.27 -4.66
CA GLN A 52 5.53 11.54 -4.74
C GLN A 52 6.04 11.48 -6.18
N ALA A 53 6.72 12.55 -6.63
CA ALA A 53 7.47 12.59 -7.88
C ALA A 53 8.50 13.72 -7.85
N SER A 54 9.73 13.44 -8.29
CA SER A 54 10.85 14.38 -8.29
C SER A 54 10.79 15.36 -9.46
N LEU A 55 9.90 16.36 -9.38
CA LEU A 55 9.75 17.39 -10.42
C LEU A 55 10.73 18.55 -10.30
N GLY A 56 11.21 18.87 -9.09
CA GLY A 56 12.11 20.00 -8.85
C GLY A 56 11.50 21.40 -9.11
N ASN A 57 10.17 21.52 -9.19
CA ASN A 57 9.51 22.73 -9.66
C ASN A 57 9.51 23.88 -8.64
N SER A 58 9.28 23.60 -7.35
CA SER A 58 9.19 24.62 -6.31
C SER A 58 10.56 24.98 -5.74
N LYS A 59 10.70 26.15 -5.11
CA LYS A 59 11.96 26.59 -4.48
C LYS A 59 12.46 25.57 -3.43
N MET A 60 11.55 24.97 -2.67
CA MET A 60 11.88 23.96 -1.65
C MET A 60 12.25 22.59 -2.24
N SER A 61 12.04 22.40 -3.52
CA SER A 61 12.41 21.19 -4.26
C SER A 61 13.61 21.38 -5.20
N ASP A 62 14.31 22.52 -5.11
CA ASP A 62 15.50 22.77 -5.93
C ASP A 62 16.52 21.64 -5.80
N GLY A 63 16.99 21.12 -6.94
CA GLY A 63 17.94 20.01 -7.01
C GLY A 63 17.35 18.64 -6.71
N ASP A 64 16.02 18.53 -6.51
CA ASP A 64 15.36 17.22 -6.40
C ASP A 64 15.41 16.47 -7.73
N ASN A 65 15.65 15.16 -7.64
CA ASN A 65 15.76 14.27 -8.79
C ASN A 65 15.44 12.82 -8.40
N GLU A 66 15.43 11.94 -9.38
CA GLU A 66 15.10 10.52 -9.19
C GLU A 66 16.06 9.81 -8.24
N ASP A 67 17.35 10.23 -8.17
CA ASP A 67 18.34 9.60 -7.28
C ASP A 67 18.06 9.92 -5.82
N LEU A 68 17.65 11.17 -5.52
CA LEU A 68 17.23 11.55 -4.18
C LEU A 68 15.94 10.85 -3.78
N HIS A 69 14.97 10.72 -4.70
CA HIS A 69 13.75 9.98 -4.45
C HIS A 69 14.02 8.49 -4.22
N PHE A 70 14.92 7.90 -5.02
CA PHE A 70 15.37 6.52 -4.86
C PHE A 70 16.01 6.29 -3.49
N MET A 71 16.98 7.16 -3.11
CA MET A 71 17.65 7.07 -1.82
C MET A 71 16.68 7.17 -0.65
N ASP A 72 15.72 8.11 -0.69
CA ASP A 72 14.72 8.27 0.36
C ASP A 72 13.79 7.04 0.43
N THR A 73 13.44 6.44 -0.72
CA THR A 73 12.62 5.23 -0.79
C THR A 73 13.35 4.02 -0.20
N VAL A 74 14.60 3.78 -0.58
CA VAL A 74 15.41 2.65 -0.08
C VAL A 74 15.65 2.78 1.42
N LYS A 75 16.09 3.96 1.89
CA LYS A 75 16.28 4.21 3.34
C LYS A 75 14.96 4.16 4.10
N GLY A 76 13.90 4.73 3.52
CA GLY A 76 12.55 4.69 4.08
C GLY A 76 12.04 3.28 4.29
N SER A 77 12.32 2.36 3.36
CA SER A 77 11.97 0.95 3.41
C SER A 77 12.79 0.11 4.39
N ASP A 78 13.80 0.72 5.01
CA ASP A 78 14.81 0.06 5.85
C ASP A 78 15.55 -1.08 5.13
N TRP A 79 15.90 -0.83 3.86
CA TRP A 79 16.56 -1.75 2.90
C TRP A 79 15.81 -3.06 2.61
N GLY A 80 14.55 -3.15 3.01
CA GLY A 80 13.72 -4.30 2.71
C GLY A 80 13.10 -4.27 1.30
N CYS A 81 13.25 -3.19 0.52
CA CYS A 81 12.69 -3.08 -0.83
C CYS A 81 13.57 -3.76 -1.89
N ASP A 82 12.95 -4.13 -3.01
CA ASP A 82 13.67 -4.44 -4.24
C ASP A 82 14.14 -3.14 -4.90
N GLN A 83 15.45 -2.92 -4.95
CA GLN A 83 16.01 -1.68 -5.49
C GLN A 83 15.80 -1.54 -7.01
N LYS A 84 15.65 -2.65 -7.77
CA LYS A 84 15.27 -2.61 -9.18
C LYS A 84 13.87 -2.00 -9.35
N VAL A 85 12.92 -2.49 -8.55
CA VAL A 85 11.54 -1.96 -8.52
C VAL A 85 11.53 -0.50 -8.08
N ALA A 86 12.26 -0.16 -7.02
CA ALA A 86 12.36 1.22 -6.55
C ALA A 86 12.91 2.16 -7.64
N ARG A 87 13.89 1.73 -8.41
CA ARG A 87 14.47 2.50 -9.51
C ARG A 87 13.47 2.69 -10.67
N MET A 88 12.80 1.63 -11.10
CA MET A 88 11.72 1.70 -12.10
C MET A 88 10.63 2.67 -11.67
N PHE A 89 10.23 2.59 -10.42
CA PHE A 89 9.20 3.43 -9.82
C PHE A 89 9.58 4.92 -9.84
N VAL A 90 10.72 5.30 -9.26
CA VAL A 90 11.10 6.73 -9.14
C VAL A 90 11.33 7.39 -10.50
N THR A 91 11.81 6.64 -11.49
CA THR A 91 12.02 7.13 -12.85
C THR A 91 10.70 7.33 -13.60
N THR A 92 9.68 6.53 -13.30
CA THR A 92 8.37 6.61 -13.95
C THR A 92 7.44 7.64 -13.28
N ALA A 93 7.59 7.88 -11.98
CA ALA A 93 6.69 8.76 -11.22
C ALA A 93 6.52 10.18 -11.82
N PRO A 94 7.57 10.91 -12.28
CA PRO A 94 7.40 12.20 -12.94
C PRO A 94 6.56 12.14 -14.22
N LYS A 95 6.66 11.06 -14.98
CA LYS A 95 5.84 10.85 -16.19
C LYS A 95 4.40 10.60 -15.82
N ALA A 96 4.14 9.83 -14.77
CA ALA A 96 2.80 9.56 -14.27
C ALA A 96 2.09 10.87 -13.85
N ILE A 97 2.78 11.79 -13.16
CA ILE A 97 2.23 13.11 -12.82
C ILE A 97 1.82 13.90 -14.08
N ARG A 98 2.68 13.93 -15.10
CA ARG A 98 2.40 14.64 -16.35
C ARG A 98 1.24 14.00 -17.10
N GLN A 99 1.15 12.68 -17.16
CA GLN A 99 0.03 11.96 -17.74
C GLN A 99 -1.28 12.28 -17.03
N LEU A 100 -1.29 12.24 -15.70
CA LEU A 100 -2.47 12.58 -14.90
C LEU A 100 -2.87 14.05 -15.08
N ALA A 101 -1.92 14.96 -15.23
CA ALA A 101 -2.20 16.36 -15.55
C ALA A 101 -2.88 16.49 -16.93
N ALA A 102 -2.41 15.75 -17.94
CA ALA A 102 -3.02 15.69 -19.27
C ALA A 102 -4.43 15.07 -19.23
N TRP A 103 -4.70 14.15 -18.32
CA TRP A 103 -6.02 13.53 -18.10
C TRP A 103 -6.95 14.39 -17.22
N GLY A 104 -6.50 15.59 -16.83
CA GLY A 104 -7.35 16.58 -16.15
C GLY A 104 -7.26 16.60 -14.63
N VAL A 105 -6.24 15.99 -14.02
CA VAL A 105 -6.01 16.16 -12.58
C VAL A 105 -5.62 17.61 -12.29
N PRO A 106 -6.37 18.35 -11.46
CA PRO A 106 -6.15 19.78 -11.21
C PRO A 106 -5.08 19.99 -10.13
N TRP A 107 -3.84 19.58 -10.43
CA TRP A 107 -2.73 19.74 -9.50
C TRP A 107 -2.61 21.16 -8.98
N THR A 108 -2.37 21.31 -7.68
CA THR A 108 -2.04 22.62 -7.08
C THR A 108 -0.82 23.21 -7.78
N ARG A 109 -0.91 24.51 -8.17
CA ARG A 109 0.11 25.21 -8.94
C ARG A 109 0.84 26.23 -8.11
N ILE A 110 2.10 26.45 -8.45
CA ILE A 110 2.94 27.51 -7.84
C ILE A 110 2.35 28.86 -8.23
N LYS A 111 2.18 29.73 -7.22
CA LYS A 111 1.76 31.13 -7.39
C LYS A 111 2.99 32.03 -7.35
N LYS A 112 2.98 33.09 -8.15
CA LYS A 112 4.01 34.14 -8.18
C LYS A 112 4.05 34.87 -6.84
N GLY A 113 5.26 35.27 -6.43
CA GLY A 113 5.52 36.13 -5.27
C GLY A 113 5.78 35.38 -3.97
N ASP A 114 5.94 36.15 -2.92
CA ASP A 114 6.23 35.65 -1.58
C ASP A 114 5.00 34.99 -0.95
N ARG A 115 5.24 33.91 -0.27
CA ARG A 115 4.22 33.22 0.56
C ARG A 115 4.80 32.83 1.91
N THR A 116 3.95 32.83 2.92
CA THR A 116 4.31 32.30 4.24
C THR A 116 4.01 30.81 4.28
N ALA A 117 4.99 30.02 4.70
CA ALA A 117 4.84 28.61 5.05
C ALA A 117 5.18 28.43 6.54
N VAL A 118 4.63 27.38 7.16
CA VAL A 118 5.02 26.98 8.52
C VAL A 118 5.90 25.75 8.38
N ILE A 119 7.17 25.88 8.77
CA ILE A 119 8.16 24.81 8.72
C ILE A 119 8.64 24.55 10.15
N ASN A 120 8.52 23.32 10.63
CA ASN A 120 8.88 22.96 12.02
C ASN A 120 8.20 23.86 13.09
N ALA A 121 6.95 24.28 12.84
CA ALA A 121 6.17 25.23 13.65
C ALA A 121 6.71 26.67 13.67
N GLN A 122 7.54 27.06 12.71
CA GLN A 122 8.04 28.42 12.53
C GLN A 122 7.53 29.00 11.23
N LYS A 123 6.97 30.22 11.28
CA LYS A 123 6.56 30.94 10.07
C LYS A 123 7.80 31.35 9.28
N THR A 124 7.86 30.97 8.01
CA THR A 124 8.97 31.22 7.10
C THR A 124 8.42 31.79 5.79
N THR A 125 9.02 32.86 5.28
CA THR A 125 8.67 33.39 3.96
C THR A 125 9.45 32.65 2.87
N ILE A 126 8.70 32.15 1.85
CA ILE A 126 9.25 31.49 0.67
C ILE A 126 8.97 32.38 -0.53
N THR A 127 10.04 32.81 -1.24
CA THR A 127 9.92 33.53 -2.50
C THR A 127 9.97 32.57 -3.67
N GLU A 128 8.94 32.58 -4.52
CA GLU A 128 8.91 31.82 -5.76
C GLU A 128 9.25 32.71 -6.95
N GLU A 129 10.15 32.22 -7.80
CA GLU A 129 10.59 32.92 -9.01
C GLU A 129 9.46 33.02 -10.06
N ASP A 130 9.44 34.07 -10.87
CA ASP A 130 8.40 34.25 -11.89
C ASP A 130 8.30 33.11 -12.90
N PHE A 131 9.42 32.50 -13.27
CA PHE A 131 9.45 31.34 -14.19
C PHE A 131 8.84 30.07 -13.60
N ARG A 132 8.68 29.99 -12.28
CA ARG A 132 8.03 28.86 -11.59
C ARG A 132 6.51 28.97 -11.56
N HIS A 133 5.96 30.13 -11.87
CA HIS A 133 4.53 30.37 -11.86
C HIS A 133 3.79 29.40 -12.81
N GLY A 134 2.76 28.74 -12.29
CA GLY A 134 1.95 27.78 -13.05
C GLY A 134 2.51 26.36 -13.11
N LEU A 135 3.75 26.11 -12.67
CA LEU A 135 4.27 24.75 -12.53
C LEU A 135 3.54 24.00 -11.40
N ILE A 136 3.55 22.66 -11.46
CA ILE A 136 2.96 21.82 -10.41
C ILE A 136 3.72 22.03 -9.11
N HIS A 137 3.00 22.37 -8.05
CA HIS A 137 3.53 22.57 -6.71
C HIS A 137 3.74 21.25 -5.97
N SER A 138 4.66 21.23 -5.01
CA SER A 138 4.89 20.13 -4.10
C SER A 138 4.96 20.61 -2.66
N ARG A 139 4.67 19.68 -1.70
CA ARG A 139 4.78 19.92 -0.26
C ARG A 139 5.68 18.89 0.41
N ASP A 140 6.06 19.15 1.67
CA ASP A 140 6.89 18.26 2.46
C ASP A 140 6.11 17.08 3.03
N PHE A 141 6.78 15.92 3.10
CA PHE A 141 6.27 14.73 3.76
C PHE A 141 7.37 14.04 4.57
N GLY A 142 6.96 13.25 5.53
CA GLY A 142 7.86 12.55 6.44
C GLY A 142 8.85 11.61 5.74
N GLY A 143 10.11 11.67 6.18
CA GLY A 143 11.18 10.83 5.64
C GLY A 143 11.80 11.32 4.34
N THR A 144 11.35 12.43 3.76
CA THR A 144 11.91 12.99 2.51
C THR A 144 12.96 14.06 2.77
N LYS A 145 13.91 14.20 1.85
CA LYS A 145 14.93 15.27 1.89
C LYS A 145 14.47 16.53 1.17
N LYS A 146 13.56 16.40 0.22
CA LYS A 146 13.06 17.49 -0.64
C LYS A 146 11.55 17.46 -0.73
N TRP A 147 10.94 18.59 -0.94
CA TRP A 147 9.52 18.70 -1.22
C TRP A 147 9.21 18.12 -2.59
N ARG A 148 8.58 16.95 -2.66
CA ARG A 148 8.24 16.30 -3.93
C ARG A 148 6.81 15.77 -3.99
N THR A 149 6.03 15.91 -2.92
CA THR A 149 4.64 15.44 -2.89
C THR A 149 3.75 16.40 -3.68
N CYS A 150 3.39 16.02 -4.92
CA CYS A 150 2.42 16.71 -5.75
C CYS A 150 1.01 16.45 -5.22
N TYR A 151 0.14 17.47 -5.16
CA TYR A 151 -1.14 17.38 -4.47
C TYR A 151 -2.23 18.26 -5.12
N THR A 152 -3.48 17.96 -4.79
CA THR A 152 -4.64 18.79 -5.10
C THR A 152 -5.34 19.14 -3.79
N ALA A 153 -4.90 20.20 -3.13
CA ALA A 153 -5.26 20.51 -1.74
C ALA A 153 -5.12 19.25 -0.85
N ASP A 154 -6.19 18.75 -0.24
CA ASP A 154 -6.25 17.51 0.56
C ASP A 154 -7.15 16.43 -0.05
N ALA A 155 -7.55 16.57 -1.32
CA ALA A 155 -8.40 15.65 -2.06
C ALA A 155 -7.68 14.92 -3.22
N THR A 156 -6.39 14.64 -3.09
CA THR A 156 -5.54 14.17 -4.19
C THR A 156 -6.03 12.84 -4.79
N GLY A 157 -6.30 11.84 -3.95
CA GLY A 157 -6.75 10.52 -4.41
C GLY A 157 -8.11 10.58 -5.10
N HIS A 158 -9.02 11.41 -4.60
CA HIS A 158 -10.33 11.63 -5.19
C HIS A 158 -10.19 12.16 -6.64
N THR A 159 -9.44 13.25 -6.83
CA THR A 159 -9.27 13.86 -8.16
C THR A 159 -8.53 12.94 -9.13
N MET A 160 -7.50 12.22 -8.66
CA MET A 160 -6.78 11.25 -9.47
C MET A 160 -7.68 10.08 -9.90
N LEU A 161 -8.45 9.51 -8.97
CA LEU A 161 -9.34 8.40 -9.27
C LEU A 161 -10.40 8.78 -10.30
N PHE A 162 -10.98 9.97 -10.17
CA PHE A 162 -11.98 10.46 -11.14
C PHE A 162 -11.36 10.66 -12.53
N ALA A 163 -10.17 11.23 -12.62
CA ALA A 163 -9.47 11.40 -13.90
C ALA A 163 -9.15 10.05 -14.56
N VAL A 164 -8.58 9.10 -13.80
CA VAL A 164 -8.24 7.76 -14.31
C VAL A 164 -9.51 6.97 -14.68
N ALA A 165 -10.59 7.06 -13.90
CA ALA A 165 -11.87 6.43 -14.24
C ALA A 165 -12.48 7.00 -15.52
N ASN A 166 -12.42 8.32 -15.71
CA ASN A 166 -12.90 8.96 -16.94
C ASN A 166 -12.06 8.53 -18.14
N GLU A 167 -10.74 8.44 -18.00
CA GLU A 167 -9.86 7.96 -19.08
C GLU A 167 -10.13 6.48 -19.41
N ALA A 168 -10.38 5.64 -18.42
CA ALA A 168 -10.78 4.25 -18.64
C ALA A 168 -12.09 4.15 -19.44
N LEU A 169 -13.09 4.98 -19.13
CA LEU A 169 -14.34 5.05 -19.88
C LEU A 169 -14.14 5.56 -21.30
N LYS A 170 -13.27 6.56 -21.49
CA LYS A 170 -12.91 7.09 -22.83
C LYS A 170 -12.24 6.02 -23.70
N HIS A 171 -11.47 5.11 -23.10
CA HIS A 171 -10.89 3.94 -23.76
C HIS A 171 -11.86 2.75 -23.85
N GLU A 172 -13.13 2.93 -23.52
CA GLU A 172 -14.16 1.89 -23.57
C GLU A 172 -13.82 0.64 -22.73
N VAL A 173 -13.24 0.85 -21.55
CA VAL A 173 -13.04 -0.23 -20.57
C VAL A 173 -14.40 -0.70 -20.07
N GLU A 174 -14.68 -1.99 -20.16
CA GLU A 174 -15.90 -2.59 -19.62
C GLU A 174 -15.77 -2.75 -18.11
N ILE A 175 -16.63 -2.07 -17.34
CA ILE A 175 -16.59 -2.07 -15.87
C ILE A 175 -17.83 -2.78 -15.33
N HIS A 176 -17.61 -3.88 -14.59
CA HIS A 176 -18.65 -4.62 -13.88
C HIS A 176 -18.53 -4.35 -12.38
N ASP A 177 -19.34 -3.44 -11.85
CA ASP A 177 -19.40 -3.17 -10.41
C ASP A 177 -20.31 -4.15 -9.67
N ARG A 178 -20.18 -4.18 -8.34
CA ARG A 178 -20.87 -5.13 -7.44
C ARG A 178 -20.64 -6.60 -7.85
N LYS A 179 -19.44 -6.85 -8.30
CA LYS A 179 -18.94 -8.17 -8.67
C LYS A 179 -17.75 -8.51 -7.79
N GLU A 180 -17.81 -9.63 -7.11
CA GLU A 180 -16.75 -10.09 -6.22
C GLU A 180 -16.15 -11.39 -6.75
N ALA A 181 -14.85 -11.36 -7.05
CA ALA A 181 -14.09 -12.58 -7.32
C ALA A 181 -13.91 -13.36 -6.00
N ILE A 182 -14.47 -14.55 -5.91
CA ILE A 182 -14.46 -15.39 -4.71
C ILE A 182 -13.47 -16.55 -4.79
N ALA A 183 -13.04 -16.92 -6.00
CA ALA A 183 -12.00 -17.92 -6.26
C ALA A 183 -11.35 -17.67 -7.62
N LEU A 184 -10.08 -18.08 -7.79
CA LEU A 184 -9.40 -18.09 -9.08
C LEU A 184 -9.63 -19.44 -9.79
N ILE A 185 -9.85 -19.40 -11.11
CA ILE A 185 -9.89 -20.59 -11.97
C ILE A 185 -8.45 -20.87 -12.40
N HIS A 186 -7.90 -22.00 -12.00
CA HIS A 186 -6.52 -22.37 -12.33
C HIS A 186 -6.37 -23.86 -12.58
N LYS A 187 -5.44 -24.23 -13.43
CA LYS A 187 -5.09 -25.62 -13.72
C LYS A 187 -3.64 -25.69 -14.20
N ASP A 188 -2.93 -26.74 -13.83
CA ASP A 188 -1.56 -27.05 -14.29
C ASP A 188 -0.58 -25.84 -14.14
N GLY A 189 -0.65 -25.14 -12.99
CA GLY A 189 0.21 -24.01 -12.68
C GLY A 189 -0.11 -22.72 -13.45
N ARG A 190 -1.32 -22.60 -14.05
CA ARG A 190 -1.76 -21.41 -14.78
C ARG A 190 -3.15 -20.94 -14.31
N CYS A 191 -3.31 -19.62 -14.23
CA CYS A 191 -4.58 -18.94 -14.01
C CYS A 191 -5.30 -18.70 -15.33
N TYR A 192 -6.61 -18.91 -15.34
CA TYR A 192 -7.49 -18.73 -16.49
C TYR A 192 -8.64 -17.75 -16.22
N GLY A 193 -8.68 -17.11 -15.06
CA GLY A 193 -9.73 -16.19 -14.67
C GLY A 193 -10.22 -16.42 -13.25
N ALA A 194 -11.49 -16.12 -13.01
CA ALA A 194 -12.08 -16.17 -11.67
C ALA A 194 -13.54 -16.65 -11.69
N VAL A 195 -13.97 -17.26 -10.58
CA VAL A 195 -15.39 -17.42 -10.23
C VAL A 195 -15.81 -16.15 -9.49
N VAL A 196 -16.85 -15.51 -9.98
CA VAL A 196 -17.31 -14.21 -9.52
C VAL A 196 -18.74 -14.31 -9.03
N ARG A 197 -19.01 -13.76 -7.86
CA ARG A 197 -20.37 -13.61 -7.33
C ARG A 197 -20.94 -12.24 -7.69
N ASP A 198 -22.11 -12.23 -8.28
CA ASP A 198 -22.93 -11.03 -8.42
C ASP A 198 -23.58 -10.70 -7.07
N LEU A 199 -23.22 -9.57 -6.48
CA LEU A 199 -23.70 -9.18 -5.15
C LEU A 199 -25.16 -8.72 -5.14
N ILE A 200 -25.78 -8.52 -6.32
CA ILE A 200 -27.16 -8.09 -6.43
C ILE A 200 -28.10 -9.31 -6.39
N ASN A 201 -27.84 -10.31 -7.24
CA ASN A 201 -28.73 -11.46 -7.43
C ASN A 201 -28.16 -12.78 -6.88
N GLY A 202 -26.89 -12.80 -6.45
CA GLY A 202 -26.22 -13.98 -5.90
C GLY A 202 -25.73 -14.98 -6.95
N GLU A 203 -25.87 -14.70 -8.25
CA GLU A 203 -25.43 -15.60 -9.34
C GLU A 203 -23.91 -15.76 -9.33
N LEU A 204 -23.43 -16.99 -9.55
CA LEU A 204 -22.04 -17.28 -9.81
C LEU A 204 -21.75 -17.29 -11.32
N ILE A 205 -20.74 -16.55 -11.73
CA ILE A 205 -20.34 -16.35 -13.11
C ILE A 205 -18.87 -16.72 -13.26
N GLY A 206 -18.52 -17.52 -14.28
CA GLY A 206 -17.13 -17.77 -14.66
C GLY A 206 -16.62 -16.67 -15.57
N TYR A 207 -15.58 -15.94 -15.16
CA TYR A 207 -14.84 -15.03 -16.05
C TYR A 207 -13.56 -15.71 -16.48
N VAL A 208 -13.39 -15.88 -17.79
CA VAL A 208 -12.24 -16.55 -18.40
C VAL A 208 -11.42 -15.56 -19.18
N SER A 209 -10.10 -15.55 -18.96
CA SER A 209 -9.21 -14.56 -19.57
C SER A 209 -7.85 -15.16 -19.94
N LYS A 210 -7.13 -14.51 -20.86
CA LYS A 210 -5.75 -14.83 -21.21
C LYS A 210 -4.79 -14.48 -20.07
N GLY A 211 -5.10 -13.44 -19.32
CA GLY A 211 -4.39 -13.01 -18.13
C GLY A 211 -5.36 -12.41 -17.11
N THR A 212 -5.05 -12.60 -15.83
CA THR A 212 -5.81 -12.05 -14.70
C THR A 212 -4.90 -11.18 -13.85
N LEU A 213 -5.33 -9.95 -13.53
CA LEU A 213 -4.58 -9.02 -12.69
C LEU A 213 -5.40 -8.71 -11.43
N ILE A 214 -4.81 -8.89 -10.24
CA ILE A 214 -5.40 -8.53 -8.95
C ILE A 214 -4.88 -7.16 -8.52
N ALA A 215 -5.80 -6.20 -8.31
CA ALA A 215 -5.54 -4.84 -7.84
C ALA A 215 -6.56 -4.41 -6.77
N THR A 216 -6.84 -5.30 -5.82
CA THR A 216 -7.93 -5.18 -4.84
C THR A 216 -7.59 -4.35 -3.61
N GLY A 217 -6.40 -3.75 -3.56
CA GLY A 217 -5.93 -3.01 -2.39
C GLY A 217 -5.48 -3.90 -1.23
N GLY A 218 -5.31 -3.30 -0.06
CA GLY A 218 -4.77 -3.96 1.13
C GLY A 218 -5.79 -4.73 1.96
N TYR A 219 -5.35 -5.18 3.13
CA TYR A 219 -6.11 -6.02 4.07
C TYR A 219 -6.26 -5.40 5.47
N GLY A 220 -6.24 -4.07 5.57
CA GLY A 220 -6.24 -3.37 6.87
C GLY A 220 -7.46 -3.62 7.74
N ARG A 221 -8.57 -4.12 7.18
CA ARG A 221 -9.80 -4.44 7.94
C ARG A 221 -9.69 -5.68 8.83
N ILE A 222 -8.56 -6.37 8.82
CA ILE A 222 -8.26 -7.37 9.87
C ILE A 222 -7.90 -6.72 11.22
N TYR A 223 -7.63 -5.41 11.26
CA TYR A 223 -7.35 -4.63 12.48
C TYR A 223 -8.61 -3.89 12.97
N LYS A 224 -8.69 -3.68 14.29
CA LYS A 224 -9.76 -2.91 14.92
C LYS A 224 -9.67 -1.44 14.55
N ASP A 225 -8.52 -0.82 14.82
CA ASP A 225 -8.24 0.58 14.56
C ASP A 225 -7.52 0.71 13.20
N THR A 226 -8.25 1.15 12.17
CA THR A 226 -7.74 1.27 10.80
C THR A 226 -8.32 2.47 10.08
N THR A 227 -7.51 3.09 9.22
CA THR A 227 -7.95 4.16 8.32
C THR A 227 -8.51 3.63 6.99
N ASN A 228 -8.50 2.31 6.80
CA ASN A 228 -8.93 1.69 5.54
C ASN A 228 -10.45 1.65 5.40
N ALA A 229 -10.94 1.80 4.16
CA ALA A 229 -12.34 1.59 3.82
C ALA A 229 -12.80 0.16 4.17
N VAL A 230 -14.08 -0.01 4.41
CA VAL A 230 -14.69 -1.31 4.79
C VAL A 230 -14.43 -2.43 3.78
N ILE A 231 -14.16 -2.09 2.53
CA ILE A 231 -13.86 -3.04 1.45
C ILE A 231 -12.42 -3.56 1.45
N CYS A 232 -11.52 -3.02 2.29
CA CYS A 232 -10.11 -3.43 2.36
C CYS A 232 -9.94 -4.65 3.26
N GLU A 233 -10.58 -5.76 2.90
CA GLU A 233 -10.62 -7.02 3.67
C GLU A 233 -9.60 -8.06 3.20
N GLY A 234 -8.85 -7.78 2.11
CA GLY A 234 -7.82 -8.67 1.59
C GLY A 234 -8.34 -9.89 0.83
N ILE A 235 -9.57 -9.86 0.32
CA ILE A 235 -10.18 -11.03 -0.35
C ILE A 235 -9.42 -11.40 -1.63
N GLY A 236 -8.99 -10.42 -2.44
CA GLY A 236 -8.15 -10.67 -3.61
C GLY A 236 -6.82 -11.36 -3.27
N THR A 237 -6.19 -10.92 -2.17
CA THR A 237 -4.97 -11.55 -1.64
C THR A 237 -5.24 -12.98 -1.16
N ALA A 238 -6.37 -13.21 -0.49
CA ALA A 238 -6.75 -14.53 0.02
C ALA A 238 -7.04 -15.53 -1.11
N ILE A 239 -7.77 -15.14 -2.17
CA ILE A 239 -8.05 -16.05 -3.29
C ILE A 239 -6.80 -16.41 -4.09
N ALA A 240 -5.79 -15.52 -4.13
CA ALA A 240 -4.49 -15.86 -4.69
C ALA A 240 -3.77 -16.92 -3.82
N LEU A 241 -3.73 -16.73 -2.50
CA LEU A 241 -3.16 -17.69 -1.55
C LEU A 241 -3.84 -19.08 -1.65
N GLU A 242 -5.16 -19.11 -1.80
CA GLU A 242 -5.96 -20.33 -1.88
C GLU A 242 -5.71 -21.18 -3.15
N THR A 243 -4.97 -20.63 -4.12
CA THR A 243 -4.52 -21.43 -5.28
C THR A 243 -3.48 -22.49 -4.91
N GLY A 244 -2.83 -22.36 -3.75
CA GLY A 244 -1.72 -23.21 -3.32
C GLY A 244 -0.41 -22.97 -4.08
N VAL A 245 -0.40 -22.10 -5.10
CA VAL A 245 0.75 -21.83 -5.97
C VAL A 245 1.26 -20.40 -5.77
N ALA A 246 0.36 -19.40 -5.78
CA ALA A 246 0.73 -18.03 -5.51
C ALA A 246 1.09 -17.88 -4.02
N LYS A 247 2.14 -17.12 -3.74
CA LYS A 247 2.64 -16.86 -2.38
C LYS A 247 2.37 -15.42 -1.98
N LEU A 248 2.26 -15.20 -0.67
CA LEU A 248 2.18 -13.85 -0.11
C LEU A 248 3.54 -13.44 0.45
N GLY A 249 4.00 -12.23 0.14
CA GLY A 249 5.29 -11.71 0.59
C GLY A 249 5.15 -10.69 1.71
N ASN A 250 6.07 -10.69 2.68
CA ASN A 250 6.25 -9.68 3.73
C ASN A 250 4.95 -9.29 4.45
N MET A 251 4.07 -10.25 4.75
CA MET A 251 2.75 -9.99 5.33
C MET A 251 2.82 -9.29 6.69
N GLU A 252 3.89 -9.52 7.46
CA GLU A 252 4.15 -8.88 8.76
C GLU A 252 4.51 -7.39 8.65
N ALA A 253 4.81 -6.90 7.45
CA ALA A 253 5.12 -5.51 7.17
C ALA A 253 3.83 -4.68 7.03
N VAL A 254 3.34 -4.15 8.15
CA VAL A 254 2.12 -3.35 8.23
C VAL A 254 2.44 -1.98 8.80
N GLN A 255 2.09 -0.92 8.07
CA GLN A 255 2.33 0.46 8.49
C GLN A 255 1.13 1.04 9.24
N PHE A 256 1.42 1.73 10.34
CA PHE A 256 0.45 2.53 11.08
C PHE A 256 0.63 4.01 10.73
N HIS A 257 -0.46 4.72 10.52
CA HIS A 257 -0.46 6.16 10.28
C HIS A 257 -0.60 6.90 11.63
N PRO A 258 0.25 7.88 11.92
CA PRO A 258 0.24 8.60 13.20
C PRO A 258 -1.10 9.27 13.52
N THR A 259 -1.76 9.84 12.52
CA THR A 259 -2.91 10.73 12.70
C THR A 259 -4.21 10.16 12.12
N GLY A 260 -4.68 9.04 12.66
CA GLY A 260 -6.07 8.62 12.54
C GLY A 260 -6.94 9.43 13.51
N LEU A 261 -8.04 10.02 13.04
CA LEU A 261 -9.00 10.74 13.89
C LEU A 261 -9.64 9.76 14.88
N PHE A 262 -9.47 10.02 16.15
CA PHE A 262 -9.98 9.13 17.20
C PHE A 262 -11.38 9.56 17.67
N PRO A 263 -12.34 8.64 17.89
CA PRO A 263 -12.25 7.17 17.70
C PRO A 263 -12.68 6.68 16.31
N SER A 264 -13.06 7.55 15.38
CA SER A 264 -13.68 7.19 14.10
C SER A 264 -12.78 6.39 13.14
N GLY A 265 -11.46 6.51 13.25
CA GLY A 265 -10.48 5.89 12.35
C GLY A 265 -10.26 6.64 11.04
N ILE A 266 -10.93 7.76 10.80
CA ILE A 266 -10.78 8.51 9.55
C ILE A 266 -9.40 9.16 9.49
N LEU A 267 -8.76 9.08 8.32
CA LEU A 267 -7.43 9.65 8.11
C LEU A 267 -7.46 11.18 8.21
N LEU A 268 -6.60 11.74 9.06
CA LEU A 268 -6.13 13.13 8.93
C LEU A 268 -4.77 13.11 8.24
N THR A 269 -4.71 13.70 7.07
CA THR A 269 -3.55 13.61 6.16
C THR A 269 -2.24 14.00 6.81
N GLU A 270 -1.15 13.37 6.39
CA GLU A 270 0.22 13.81 6.72
C GLU A 270 0.48 15.26 6.27
N GLY A 271 -0.26 15.77 5.29
CA GLY A 271 -0.24 17.17 4.88
C GLY A 271 -0.43 18.15 6.04
N CYS A 272 -1.23 17.80 7.06
CA CYS A 272 -1.36 18.60 8.27
C CYS A 272 -0.01 18.89 8.95
N ARG A 273 0.84 17.84 9.07
CA ARG A 273 2.19 17.96 9.65
C ARG A 273 3.19 18.54 8.63
N GLY A 274 3.03 18.21 7.36
CA GLY A 274 3.81 18.77 6.25
C GLY A 274 3.65 20.30 6.12
N ASP A 275 2.44 20.79 6.36
CA ASP A 275 2.15 22.22 6.37
C ASP A 275 2.57 22.92 7.68
N GLY A 276 2.99 22.15 8.71
CA GLY A 276 3.57 22.66 9.95
C GLY A 276 2.78 22.38 11.23
N GLY A 277 1.72 21.57 11.17
CA GLY A 277 0.98 21.10 12.34
C GLY A 277 1.84 20.23 13.28
N VAL A 278 1.54 20.23 14.57
CA VAL A 278 2.34 19.60 15.63
C VAL A 278 1.52 18.61 16.44
N LEU A 279 2.22 17.63 17.06
CA LEU A 279 1.64 16.66 17.98
C LEU A 279 1.82 17.10 19.43
N ARG A 280 0.74 16.99 20.22
CA ARG A 280 0.74 17.36 21.64
C ARG A 280 0.19 16.24 22.52
N ASP A 281 0.67 16.18 23.74
CA ASP A 281 0.18 15.26 24.79
C ASP A 281 -0.95 15.88 25.65
N VAL A 282 -1.31 15.20 26.74
CA VAL A 282 -2.37 15.64 27.66
C VAL A 282 -2.09 17.00 28.30
N ASP A 283 -0.83 17.34 28.50
CA ASP A 283 -0.42 18.63 29.08
C ASP A 283 -0.31 19.75 28.01
N GLY A 284 -0.62 19.44 26.75
CA GLY A 284 -0.45 20.34 25.61
C GLY A 284 1.02 20.49 25.16
N TYR A 285 1.91 19.66 25.67
CA TYR A 285 3.33 19.71 25.35
C TYR A 285 3.63 19.09 23.98
N ARG A 286 4.45 19.77 23.17
CA ARG A 286 4.94 19.28 21.88
C ARG A 286 6.11 18.34 22.11
N PHE A 287 5.88 17.02 22.12
CA PHE A 287 6.83 16.00 22.54
C PHE A 287 7.76 15.47 21.43
N MET A 288 7.40 15.59 20.16
CA MET A 288 8.21 14.99 19.07
C MET A 288 9.66 15.51 18.99
N PRO A 289 9.97 16.80 19.27
CA PRO A 289 11.35 17.29 19.29
C PRO A 289 12.28 16.58 20.28
N ASP A 290 11.74 16.03 21.38
CA ASP A 290 12.54 15.34 22.41
C ASP A 290 13.04 13.97 21.91
N TYR A 291 12.24 13.32 21.07
CA TYR A 291 12.57 12.00 20.51
C TYR A 291 13.31 12.09 19.18
N GLU A 292 12.92 13.04 18.33
CA GLU A 292 13.40 13.19 16.95
C GLU A 292 13.74 14.67 16.66
N PRO A 293 14.86 15.17 17.16
CA PRO A 293 15.16 16.62 17.16
C PRO A 293 15.33 17.23 15.76
N GLU A 294 15.77 16.43 14.75
CA GLU A 294 15.98 16.93 13.40
C GLU A 294 14.69 16.99 12.60
N LYS A 295 13.95 15.87 12.53
CA LYS A 295 12.76 15.71 11.68
C LYS A 295 11.44 15.95 12.41
N LYS A 296 11.43 15.84 13.73
CA LYS A 296 10.27 16.11 14.59
C LYS A 296 9.03 15.33 14.08
N GLU A 297 7.92 16.00 13.87
CA GLU A 297 6.67 15.41 13.33
C GLU A 297 6.80 14.87 11.89
N LEU A 298 7.86 15.22 11.16
CA LEU A 298 8.18 14.72 9.81
C LEU A 298 9.24 13.62 9.82
N ALA A 299 9.50 12.99 10.96
CA ALA A 299 10.16 11.70 10.98
C ALA A 299 9.30 10.66 10.24
N SER A 300 9.91 9.54 9.88
CA SER A 300 9.22 8.44 9.19
C SER A 300 8.00 7.96 9.99
N ARG A 301 6.94 7.52 9.33
CA ARG A 301 5.64 7.17 9.94
C ARG A 301 5.75 6.13 11.05
N ASP A 302 6.56 5.09 10.83
CA ASP A 302 6.82 4.05 11.83
C ASP A 302 7.46 4.64 13.10
N VAL A 303 8.37 5.60 12.94
CA VAL A 303 9.01 6.28 14.06
C VAL A 303 8.00 7.15 14.81
N VAL A 304 7.26 8.02 14.12
CA VAL A 304 6.26 8.90 14.76
C VAL A 304 5.21 8.07 15.49
N SER A 305 4.68 7.00 14.85
CA SER A 305 3.67 6.13 15.47
C SER A 305 4.19 5.46 16.75
N ARG A 306 5.45 4.96 16.74
CA ARG A 306 6.07 4.41 17.96
C ARG A 306 6.21 5.45 19.07
N ARG A 307 6.67 6.67 18.75
CA ARG A 307 6.83 7.75 19.74
C ARG A 307 5.49 8.17 20.33
N MET A 308 4.42 8.21 19.54
CA MET A 308 3.08 8.49 20.04
C MET A 308 2.60 7.41 21.03
N ILE A 309 2.73 6.13 20.70
CA ILE A 309 2.35 5.04 21.62
C ILE A 309 3.24 5.03 22.85
N GLN A 310 4.55 5.29 22.71
CA GLN A 310 5.47 5.44 23.83
C GLN A 310 5.00 6.57 24.76
N ARG A 311 4.63 7.73 24.22
CA ARG A 311 4.13 8.87 25.01
C ARG A 311 2.84 8.53 25.77
N ILE A 312 1.94 7.77 25.17
CA ILE A 312 0.75 7.24 25.84
C ILE A 312 1.15 6.29 26.97
N ARG A 313 2.07 5.34 26.74
CA ARG A 313 2.58 4.40 27.77
C ARG A 313 3.27 5.10 28.94
N GLU A 314 3.83 6.29 28.73
CA GLU A 314 4.40 7.16 29.77
C GLU A 314 3.34 7.88 30.61
N GLY A 315 2.04 7.58 30.41
CA GLY A 315 0.92 8.19 31.12
C GLY A 315 0.60 9.63 30.66
N LYS A 316 1.03 9.99 29.45
CA LYS A 316 0.78 11.31 28.84
C LYS A 316 -0.30 11.28 27.76
N GLY A 317 -1.06 10.19 27.68
CA GLY A 317 -2.25 10.09 26.84
C GLY A 317 -3.44 10.84 27.42
N VAL A 318 -4.35 11.26 26.56
CA VAL A 318 -5.63 11.86 26.93
C VAL A 318 -6.66 10.74 27.07
N SER A 319 -7.21 10.54 28.25
CA SER A 319 -8.20 9.49 28.52
C SER A 319 -9.57 9.86 27.96
N SER A 320 -10.27 8.89 27.39
CA SER A 320 -11.64 9.00 26.93
C SER A 320 -12.40 7.68 27.12
N PRO A 321 -13.75 7.66 26.99
CA PRO A 321 -14.54 6.42 27.05
C PRO A 321 -14.15 5.37 26.00
N TYR A 322 -13.45 5.78 24.92
CA TYR A 322 -13.03 4.92 23.81
C TYR A 322 -11.56 4.49 23.90
N GLY A 323 -10.84 4.93 24.95
CA GLY A 323 -9.41 4.70 25.16
C GLY A 323 -8.59 5.97 25.14
N GLU A 324 -7.26 5.83 25.04
CA GLU A 324 -6.33 6.95 25.08
C GLU A 324 -5.95 7.44 23.69
N HIS A 325 -5.74 8.75 23.57
CA HIS A 325 -5.32 9.43 22.35
C HIS A 325 -4.34 10.58 22.64
N LEU A 326 -3.85 11.23 21.62
CA LEU A 326 -3.06 12.46 21.67
C LEU A 326 -3.74 13.54 20.83
N TRP A 327 -3.14 14.72 20.73
CA TRP A 327 -3.67 15.84 19.98
C TRP A 327 -2.86 16.14 18.72
N LEU A 328 -3.53 16.45 17.63
CA LEU A 328 -2.96 17.11 16.46
C LEU A 328 -3.40 18.58 16.48
N ASP A 329 -2.45 19.48 16.61
CA ASP A 329 -2.66 20.93 16.59
C ASP A 329 -2.30 21.49 15.22
N ILE A 330 -3.31 21.85 14.44
CA ILE A 330 -3.18 22.59 13.17
C ILE A 330 -3.67 24.04 13.28
N SER A 331 -4.18 24.45 14.45
CA SER A 331 -4.63 25.83 14.68
C SER A 331 -3.52 26.86 14.45
N ILE A 332 -2.27 26.46 14.66
CA ILE A 332 -1.07 27.27 14.41
C ILE A 332 -0.89 27.67 12.93
N LEU A 333 -1.50 26.95 12.00
CA LEU A 333 -1.48 27.28 10.56
C LEU A 333 -2.37 28.49 10.23
N GLY A 334 -3.38 28.74 11.08
CA GLY A 334 -4.37 29.79 10.94
C GLY A 334 -5.54 29.38 10.04
N ARG A 335 -6.71 29.93 10.36
CA ARG A 335 -8.01 29.63 9.72
C ARG A 335 -7.95 29.67 8.19
N LYS A 336 -7.42 30.75 7.61
CA LYS A 336 -7.33 30.91 6.16
C LYS A 336 -6.54 29.79 5.47
N HIS A 337 -5.45 29.31 6.10
CA HIS A 337 -4.67 28.20 5.55
C HIS A 337 -5.47 26.90 5.57
N ILE A 338 -6.15 26.59 6.69
CA ILE A 338 -6.98 25.39 6.86
C ILE A 338 -8.09 25.38 5.83
N GLU A 339 -8.87 26.44 5.72
CA GLU A 339 -9.97 26.56 4.75
C GLU A 339 -9.53 26.45 3.28
N THR A 340 -8.27 26.81 2.97
CA THR A 340 -7.75 26.78 1.60
C THR A 340 -7.06 25.47 1.24
N ASN A 341 -6.26 24.89 2.15
CA ASN A 341 -5.36 23.76 1.85
C ASN A 341 -5.73 22.45 2.58
N LEU A 342 -6.55 22.53 3.64
CA LEU A 342 -6.95 21.42 4.50
C LEU A 342 -8.46 21.42 4.74
N ARG A 343 -9.22 21.77 3.71
CA ARG A 343 -10.68 21.89 3.79
C ARG A 343 -11.36 20.57 4.15
N ASP A 344 -10.95 19.47 3.52
CA ASP A 344 -11.52 18.14 3.81
C ASP A 344 -11.18 17.72 5.25
N VAL A 345 -9.98 18.09 5.76
CA VAL A 345 -9.59 17.87 7.16
C VAL A 345 -10.50 18.64 8.11
N GLN A 346 -10.81 19.89 7.79
CA GLN A 346 -11.74 20.71 8.59
C GLN A 346 -13.11 20.03 8.63
N GLU A 347 -13.69 19.69 7.48
CA GLU A 347 -14.99 19.05 7.36
C GLU A 347 -15.05 17.70 8.11
N ILE A 348 -13.97 16.89 8.02
CA ILE A 348 -13.85 15.63 8.77
C ILE A 348 -13.85 15.89 10.28
N CYS A 349 -13.10 16.88 10.77
CA CYS A 349 -13.07 17.22 12.20
C CYS A 349 -14.42 17.72 12.70
N GLU A 350 -15.09 18.56 11.94
CA GLU A 350 -16.42 19.08 12.27
C GLU A 350 -17.49 17.98 12.28
N CYS A 351 -17.53 17.14 11.22
CA CYS A 351 -18.55 16.10 11.07
C CYS A 351 -18.36 14.90 12.01
N PHE A 352 -17.13 14.49 12.29
CA PHE A 352 -16.84 13.23 13.01
C PHE A 352 -16.24 13.41 14.41
N ALA A 353 -15.78 14.61 14.77
CA ALA A 353 -15.29 14.92 16.11
C ALA A 353 -16.02 16.12 16.75
N GLY A 354 -16.86 16.81 15.99
CA GLY A 354 -17.63 17.97 16.50
C GLY A 354 -16.74 19.16 16.86
N ILE A 355 -15.59 19.33 16.20
CA ILE A 355 -14.62 20.40 16.49
C ILE A 355 -14.23 21.17 15.22
N ASP A 356 -14.03 22.47 15.39
CA ASP A 356 -13.32 23.30 14.40
C ASP A 356 -11.80 23.20 14.67
N PRO A 357 -11.00 22.61 13.76
CA PRO A 357 -9.57 22.43 13.98
C PRO A 357 -8.74 23.72 13.91
N ALA A 358 -9.36 24.83 13.51
CA ALA A 358 -8.75 26.16 13.61
C ALA A 358 -8.79 26.73 15.05
N GLU A 359 -9.63 26.17 15.92
CA GLU A 359 -9.85 26.62 17.30
C GLU A 359 -9.50 25.57 18.34
N LYS A 360 -9.67 24.29 18.00
CA LYS A 360 -9.46 23.15 18.92
C LYS A 360 -8.57 22.10 18.27
N TRP A 361 -7.79 21.41 19.06
CA TRP A 361 -6.93 20.33 18.61
C TRP A 361 -7.73 19.06 18.27
N ALA A 362 -7.34 18.39 17.21
CA ALA A 362 -8.00 17.15 16.78
C ALA A 362 -7.48 15.94 17.59
N PRO A 363 -8.38 15.07 18.13
CA PRO A 363 -7.97 13.85 18.81
C PRO A 363 -7.41 12.85 17.77
N VAL A 364 -6.19 12.36 17.99
CA VAL A 364 -5.52 11.44 17.05
C VAL A 364 -4.85 10.28 17.77
N LYS A 365 -4.80 9.13 17.07
CA LYS A 365 -4.09 7.93 17.53
C LYS A 365 -3.46 7.23 16.33
N PRO A 366 -2.29 6.59 16.48
CA PRO A 366 -1.78 5.73 15.43
C PRO A 366 -2.74 4.59 15.10
N MET A 367 -3.06 4.43 13.81
CA MET A 367 -3.99 3.40 13.32
C MET A 367 -3.39 2.65 12.14
N GLN A 368 -3.77 1.39 11.96
CA GLN A 368 -3.37 0.64 10.77
C GLN A 368 -3.76 1.43 9.52
N HIS A 369 -2.85 1.48 8.52
CA HIS A 369 -3.04 2.36 7.36
C HIS A 369 -2.67 1.74 6.03
N TYR A 370 -1.52 1.06 5.93
CA TYR A 370 -1.01 0.53 4.67
C TYR A 370 -0.37 -0.85 4.87
N CYS A 371 -0.64 -1.76 3.93
CA CYS A 371 -0.07 -3.09 3.89
C CYS A 371 1.08 -3.13 2.88
N MET A 372 2.34 -3.23 3.33
CA MET A 372 3.49 -3.37 2.43
C MET A 372 3.59 -4.79 1.87
N GLY A 373 3.10 -5.77 2.62
CA GLY A 373 2.93 -7.15 2.15
C GLY A 373 1.72 -7.33 1.24
N GLY A 374 1.66 -8.47 0.55
CA GLY A 374 0.60 -8.82 -0.39
C GLY A 374 1.00 -9.98 -1.28
N ILE A 375 0.35 -10.14 -2.43
CA ILE A 375 0.67 -11.17 -3.41
C ILE A 375 2.08 -10.94 -3.94
N ARG A 376 3.00 -11.90 -3.73
CA ARG A 376 4.39 -11.80 -4.18
C ARG A 376 4.47 -11.78 -5.69
N THR A 377 5.13 -10.77 -6.24
CA THR A 377 5.38 -10.60 -7.66
C THR A 377 6.84 -10.31 -7.95
N ASN A 378 7.28 -10.61 -9.18
CA ASN A 378 8.53 -10.09 -9.70
C ASN A 378 8.39 -8.62 -10.14
N ALA A 379 9.46 -8.03 -10.67
CA ALA A 379 9.47 -6.64 -11.13
C ALA A 379 8.45 -6.34 -12.25
N LYS A 380 8.01 -7.35 -13.00
CA LYS A 380 7.00 -7.25 -14.07
C LYS A 380 5.56 -7.43 -13.56
N GLY A 381 5.38 -7.69 -12.26
CA GLY A 381 4.07 -7.94 -11.67
C GLY A 381 3.57 -9.38 -11.79
N GLU A 382 4.38 -10.31 -12.29
CA GLU A 382 4.03 -11.73 -12.45
C GLU A 382 4.14 -12.45 -11.11
N THR A 383 3.16 -13.30 -10.81
CA THR A 383 3.20 -14.20 -9.64
C THR A 383 3.80 -15.57 -10.01
N ALA A 384 3.96 -16.45 -9.02
CA ALA A 384 4.34 -17.84 -9.26
C ALA A 384 3.30 -18.63 -10.07
N LEU A 385 2.02 -18.22 -10.06
CA LEU A 385 0.96 -18.79 -10.88
C LEU A 385 0.95 -18.11 -12.25
N LYS A 386 1.34 -18.81 -13.31
CA LYS A 386 1.40 -18.25 -14.67
C LYS A 386 0.08 -17.61 -15.08
N GLY A 387 0.14 -16.45 -15.74
CA GLY A 387 -1.06 -15.70 -16.16
C GLY A 387 -1.77 -14.94 -15.05
N LEU A 388 -1.27 -15.03 -13.80
CA LEU A 388 -1.73 -14.21 -12.68
C LEU A 388 -0.72 -13.10 -12.40
N PHE A 389 -1.21 -11.86 -12.37
CA PHE A 389 -0.47 -10.64 -12.06
C PHE A 389 -1.07 -9.96 -10.84
N SER A 390 -0.29 -9.07 -10.20
CA SER A 390 -0.82 -8.19 -9.17
C SER A 390 -0.15 -6.82 -9.22
N ALA A 391 -0.92 -5.76 -8.89
CA ALA A 391 -0.46 -4.37 -8.92
C ALA A 391 -1.06 -3.55 -7.77
N GLY A 392 -0.40 -2.44 -7.40
CA GLY A 392 -0.78 -1.59 -6.28
C GLY A 392 -0.68 -2.31 -4.95
N GLU A 393 -1.41 -1.85 -3.94
CA GLU A 393 -1.32 -2.35 -2.55
C GLU A 393 -1.74 -3.83 -2.38
N ALA A 394 -2.36 -4.46 -3.37
CA ALA A 394 -2.62 -5.91 -3.35
C ALA A 394 -1.35 -6.74 -3.57
N ALA A 395 -0.32 -6.14 -4.18
CA ALA A 395 0.92 -6.78 -4.53
C ALA A 395 2.00 -6.53 -3.49
N CYS A 396 2.78 -7.55 -3.14
CA CYS A 396 4.13 -7.38 -2.68
C CYS A 396 5.05 -7.25 -3.90
N TRP A 397 4.99 -6.08 -4.56
CA TRP A 397 5.91 -5.67 -5.61
C TRP A 397 7.28 -5.34 -5.04
N ASP A 398 7.31 -5.24 -3.71
CA ASP A 398 8.46 -5.01 -2.87
C ASP A 398 9.12 -3.63 -3.05
N LEU A 399 8.31 -2.64 -3.44
CA LEU A 399 8.72 -1.25 -3.49
C LEU A 399 8.98 -0.67 -2.10
N HIS A 400 8.19 -1.08 -1.12
CA HIS A 400 8.14 -0.43 0.19
C HIS A 400 8.92 -1.14 1.29
N GLY A 401 9.34 -2.39 1.06
CA GLY A 401 10.01 -3.19 2.09
C GLY A 401 9.24 -3.22 3.40
N PHE A 402 9.87 -2.79 4.49
CA PHE A 402 9.26 -2.83 5.83
C PHE A 402 8.67 -1.50 6.32
N ASN A 403 8.76 -0.43 5.51
CA ASN A 403 8.07 0.82 5.80
C ASN A 403 7.97 1.70 4.56
N ARG A 404 6.76 2.11 4.24
CA ARG A 404 6.45 2.92 3.07
C ARG A 404 6.71 4.41 3.33
N LEU A 405 7.42 5.05 2.42
CA LEU A 405 7.61 6.50 2.40
C LEU A 405 6.26 7.21 2.16
N GLY A 406 6.00 8.29 2.88
CA GLY A 406 4.77 9.09 2.72
C GLY A 406 4.55 9.49 1.26
N GLY A 407 3.31 9.36 0.76
CA GLY A 407 2.96 9.68 -0.63
C GLY A 407 3.34 8.64 -1.70
N ASN A 408 4.19 7.66 -1.40
CA ASN A 408 4.55 6.60 -2.36
C ASN A 408 3.40 5.63 -2.67
N SER A 409 2.37 5.48 -1.80
CA SER A 409 1.26 4.55 -2.06
C SER A 409 0.42 4.92 -3.27
N VAL A 410 0.02 6.19 -3.34
CA VAL A 410 -0.78 6.68 -4.48
C VAL A 410 0.06 6.71 -5.75
N SER A 411 1.36 7.05 -5.60
CA SER A 411 2.33 6.95 -6.69
C SER A 411 2.47 5.51 -7.18
N GLU A 412 2.63 4.55 -6.26
CA GLU A 412 2.70 3.13 -6.62
C GLU A 412 1.45 2.67 -7.34
N ALA A 413 0.26 3.01 -6.84
CA ALA A 413 -0.98 2.59 -7.49
C ALA A 413 -1.04 2.99 -8.98
N VAL A 414 -0.62 4.20 -9.31
CA VAL A 414 -0.58 4.65 -10.73
C VAL A 414 0.63 4.09 -11.47
N VAL A 415 1.82 4.17 -10.89
CA VAL A 415 3.07 3.76 -11.55
C VAL A 415 3.12 2.25 -11.78
N SER A 416 2.70 1.43 -10.78
CA SER A 416 2.57 -0.02 -11.00
C SER A 416 1.50 -0.34 -12.04
N GLY A 417 0.38 0.38 -12.04
CA GLY A 417 -0.65 0.29 -13.08
C GLY A 417 -0.13 0.64 -14.49
N MET A 418 0.88 1.52 -14.59
CA MET A 418 1.57 1.79 -15.86
C MET A 418 2.54 0.65 -16.22
N ILE A 419 3.49 0.34 -15.35
CA ILE A 419 4.58 -0.61 -15.63
C ILE A 419 4.04 -2.04 -15.72
N ILE A 420 3.35 -2.50 -14.68
CA ILE A 420 2.78 -3.85 -14.64
C ILE A 420 1.65 -3.97 -15.66
N GLY A 421 0.86 -2.92 -15.85
CA GLY A 421 -0.20 -2.89 -16.86
C GLY A 421 0.33 -3.13 -18.29
N ASP A 422 1.49 -2.58 -18.64
CA ASP A 422 2.15 -2.82 -19.93
C ASP A 422 2.58 -4.29 -20.10
N TYR A 423 3.27 -4.86 -19.09
CA TYR A 423 3.66 -6.29 -19.12
C TYR A 423 2.45 -7.22 -19.10
N PHE A 424 1.42 -6.89 -18.33
CA PHE A 424 0.18 -7.63 -18.28
C PHE A 424 -0.53 -7.62 -19.64
N ALA A 425 -0.63 -6.47 -20.28
CA ALA A 425 -1.20 -6.33 -21.61
C ALA A 425 -0.41 -7.16 -22.66
N GLU A 426 0.93 -7.13 -22.61
CA GLU A 426 1.76 -7.97 -23.47
C GLU A 426 1.50 -9.47 -23.28
N ASN A 427 1.37 -9.91 -22.02
CA ASN A 427 0.99 -11.30 -21.74
C ASN A 427 -0.36 -11.66 -22.33
N CYS A 428 -1.34 -10.73 -22.31
CA CYS A 428 -2.69 -10.96 -22.85
C CYS A 428 -2.76 -10.93 -24.37
N MET A 429 -1.75 -10.41 -25.07
CA MET A 429 -1.67 -10.45 -26.56
C MET A 429 -1.34 -11.86 -27.07
N GLY A 430 -0.80 -12.73 -26.24
CA GLY A 430 -0.47 -14.12 -26.59
C GLY A 430 -1.72 -14.96 -26.91
N SER A 431 -1.48 -16.13 -27.52
CA SER A 431 -2.55 -17.09 -27.77
C SER A 431 -3.09 -17.67 -26.45
N TYR A 432 -4.39 -17.99 -26.43
CA TYR A 432 -4.99 -18.75 -25.34
C TYR A 432 -4.32 -20.12 -25.19
N ALA A 433 -3.98 -20.50 -23.96
CA ALA A 433 -4.00 -21.90 -23.63
C ALA A 433 -5.47 -22.28 -23.42
N GLU A 434 -6.02 -23.13 -24.27
CA GLU A 434 -7.40 -23.57 -24.16
C GLU A 434 -7.62 -24.27 -22.81
N ILE A 435 -8.69 -23.89 -22.12
CA ILE A 435 -9.18 -24.58 -20.93
C ILE A 435 -10.49 -25.26 -21.26
N ASP A 436 -10.63 -26.51 -20.85
CA ASP A 436 -11.88 -27.25 -20.98
C ASP A 436 -13.00 -26.56 -20.17
N THR A 437 -14.11 -26.27 -20.83
CA THR A 437 -15.31 -25.67 -20.21
C THR A 437 -15.75 -26.42 -18.95
N LYS A 438 -15.58 -27.78 -18.94
CA LYS A 438 -15.89 -28.61 -17.79
C LYS A 438 -15.07 -28.17 -16.54
N VAL A 439 -13.81 -27.81 -16.70
CA VAL A 439 -12.98 -27.34 -15.57
C VAL A 439 -13.58 -26.05 -14.99
N ILE A 440 -13.99 -25.11 -15.85
CA ILE A 440 -14.63 -23.86 -15.42
C ILE A 440 -15.91 -24.14 -14.65
N GLU A 441 -16.75 -25.03 -15.20
CA GLU A 441 -18.01 -25.45 -14.55
C GLU A 441 -17.77 -26.13 -13.20
N ASP A 442 -16.71 -26.94 -13.09
CA ASP A 442 -16.37 -27.63 -11.84
C ASP A 442 -15.94 -26.63 -10.76
N PHE A 443 -15.20 -25.55 -11.12
CA PHE A 443 -14.91 -24.46 -10.19
C PHE A 443 -16.20 -23.74 -9.75
N ILE A 444 -17.08 -23.38 -10.67
CA ILE A 444 -18.35 -22.72 -10.33
C ILE A 444 -19.20 -23.62 -9.40
N LYS A 445 -19.30 -24.91 -9.71
CA LYS A 445 -20.06 -25.90 -8.88
C LYS A 445 -19.45 -26.06 -7.49
N ARG A 446 -18.11 -26.03 -7.40
CA ARG A 446 -17.40 -26.10 -6.11
C ARG A 446 -17.75 -24.90 -5.22
N GLU A 447 -17.67 -23.69 -5.77
CA GLU A 447 -18.01 -22.48 -5.02
C GLU A 447 -19.51 -22.42 -4.69
N GLN A 448 -20.37 -22.86 -5.59
CA GLN A 448 -21.81 -22.96 -5.33
C GLN A 448 -22.08 -23.88 -4.12
N LYS A 449 -21.49 -25.08 -4.10
CA LYS A 449 -21.62 -26.03 -2.98
C LYS A 449 -21.07 -25.44 -1.67
N TYR A 450 -19.99 -24.68 -1.74
CA TYR A 450 -19.43 -24.01 -0.56
C TYR A 450 -20.42 -22.99 0.00
N LEU A 451 -21.02 -22.13 -0.84
CA LEU A 451 -22.02 -21.17 -0.40
C LEU A 451 -23.29 -21.87 0.13
N GLU A 452 -23.75 -22.94 -0.53
CA GLU A 452 -24.87 -23.78 -0.07
C GLU A 452 -24.56 -24.35 1.32
N SER A 453 -23.37 -24.88 1.55
CA SER A 453 -22.97 -25.41 2.84
C SER A 453 -23.01 -24.38 3.98
N ILE A 454 -22.71 -23.10 3.69
CA ILE A 454 -22.84 -22.01 4.68
C ILE A 454 -24.32 -21.71 4.96
N VAL A 455 -25.14 -21.66 3.90
CA VAL A 455 -26.58 -21.39 4.03
C VAL A 455 -27.30 -22.49 4.81
N GLU A 456 -26.94 -23.75 4.59
CA GLU A 456 -27.53 -24.91 5.24
C GLU A 456 -26.98 -25.17 6.66
N ASN A 457 -25.82 -24.60 6.98
CA ASN A 457 -25.17 -24.83 8.27
C ASN A 457 -26.07 -24.38 9.45
N THR A 458 -26.17 -25.30 10.44
CA THR A 458 -26.89 -25.08 11.71
C THR A 458 -25.94 -24.89 12.89
N GLY A 459 -24.70 -24.53 12.64
CA GLY A 459 -23.69 -24.28 13.65
C GLY A 459 -24.04 -23.19 14.64
N SER A 460 -23.23 -23.03 15.66
CA SER A 460 -23.48 -22.09 16.76
C SER A 460 -22.68 -20.77 16.65
N GLU A 461 -21.77 -20.66 15.67
CA GLU A 461 -20.87 -19.52 15.58
C GLU A 461 -21.51 -18.33 14.84
N ASN A 462 -21.40 -17.16 15.46
CA ASN A 462 -21.78 -15.88 14.84
C ASN A 462 -20.60 -15.28 14.10
N VAL A 463 -20.78 -14.97 12.82
CA VAL A 463 -19.70 -14.45 11.96
C VAL A 463 -19.12 -13.12 12.46
N PHE A 464 -19.98 -12.23 12.97
CA PHE A 464 -19.52 -10.91 13.47
C PHE A 464 -18.73 -11.06 14.77
N ALA A 465 -19.12 -11.98 15.66
CA ALA A 465 -18.36 -12.26 16.88
C ALA A 465 -16.94 -12.78 16.55
N ILE A 466 -16.81 -13.65 15.56
CA ILE A 466 -15.50 -14.13 15.07
C ILE A 466 -14.70 -12.98 14.46
N LYS A 467 -15.33 -12.16 13.59
CA LYS A 467 -14.68 -11.02 12.93
C LYS A 467 -14.18 -9.99 13.93
N ASP A 468 -14.99 -9.63 14.92
CA ASP A 468 -14.63 -8.65 15.94
C ASP A 468 -13.49 -9.18 16.83
N ARG A 469 -13.56 -10.47 17.23
CA ARG A 469 -12.47 -11.07 18.01
C ARG A 469 -11.15 -11.12 17.23
N MET A 470 -11.18 -11.44 15.94
CA MET A 470 -9.99 -11.36 15.07
C MET A 470 -9.38 -9.95 15.08
N LYS A 471 -10.21 -8.91 14.92
CA LYS A 471 -9.74 -7.52 14.91
C LYS A 471 -9.13 -7.09 16.25
N GLU A 472 -9.70 -7.53 17.37
CA GLU A 472 -9.15 -7.29 18.71
C GLU A 472 -7.77 -7.94 18.84
N ILE A 473 -7.65 -9.24 18.52
CA ILE A 473 -6.37 -9.96 18.60
C ILE A 473 -5.31 -9.25 17.76
N MET A 474 -5.64 -8.86 16.52
CA MET A 474 -4.72 -8.17 15.63
C MET A 474 -4.31 -6.80 16.16
N GLY A 475 -5.25 -6.03 16.71
CA GLY A 475 -4.98 -4.71 17.30
C GLY A 475 -4.10 -4.79 18.53
N ASP A 476 -4.42 -5.70 19.44
CA ASP A 476 -3.79 -5.78 20.77
C ASP A 476 -2.43 -6.50 20.75
N LYS A 477 -2.29 -7.57 19.92
CA LYS A 477 -1.13 -8.49 19.98
C LYS A 477 -0.23 -8.42 18.74
N VAL A 478 -0.72 -7.88 17.61
CA VAL A 478 0.01 -7.79 16.34
C VAL A 478 0.10 -6.33 15.87
N GLY A 479 0.09 -5.40 16.80
CA GLY A 479 0.08 -3.96 16.57
C GLY A 479 1.46 -3.36 16.27
N ILE A 480 1.68 -2.12 16.78
CA ILE A 480 2.92 -1.36 16.56
C ILE A 480 4.10 -1.96 17.32
N PHE A 481 3.93 -2.27 18.61
CA PHE A 481 4.89 -2.99 19.42
C PHE A 481 4.50 -4.46 19.54
N ARG A 482 5.45 -5.33 19.33
CA ARG A 482 5.27 -6.79 19.25
C ARG A 482 6.30 -7.48 20.14
N ASP A 483 5.95 -8.63 20.66
CA ASP A 483 6.87 -9.54 21.35
C ASP A 483 6.46 -11.00 21.10
N GLY A 484 7.36 -11.94 21.42
CA GLY A 484 7.17 -13.36 21.12
C GLY A 484 5.98 -13.98 21.84
N GLU A 485 5.71 -13.59 23.09
CA GLU A 485 4.63 -14.15 23.90
C GLU A 485 3.26 -13.76 23.34
N HIS A 486 3.04 -12.46 23.12
CA HIS A 486 1.79 -11.95 22.55
C HIS A 486 1.56 -12.45 21.12
N LEU A 487 2.61 -12.51 20.30
CA LEU A 487 2.51 -13.04 18.93
C LEU A 487 2.18 -14.54 18.91
N ALA A 488 2.79 -15.36 19.76
CA ALA A 488 2.47 -16.79 19.85
C ALA A 488 1.02 -17.02 20.30
N SER A 489 0.57 -16.23 21.30
CA SER A 489 -0.83 -16.23 21.72
C SER A 489 -1.77 -15.80 20.60
N ALA A 490 -1.42 -14.76 19.83
CA ALA A 490 -2.21 -14.30 18.67
C ALA A 490 -2.36 -15.40 17.61
N VAL A 491 -1.26 -16.06 17.23
CA VAL A 491 -1.28 -17.18 16.26
C VAL A 491 -2.22 -18.29 16.72
N SER A 492 -2.09 -18.71 17.99
CA SER A 492 -2.96 -19.77 18.55
C SER A 492 -4.44 -19.37 18.57
N GLU A 493 -4.77 -18.16 19.01
CA GLU A 493 -6.16 -17.71 19.06
C GLU A 493 -6.76 -17.52 17.66
N LEU A 494 -6.00 -16.96 16.70
CA LEU A 494 -6.45 -16.81 15.31
C LEU A 494 -6.67 -18.18 14.64
N GLU A 495 -5.81 -19.17 14.92
CA GLU A 495 -5.99 -20.53 14.43
C GLU A 495 -7.29 -21.14 14.97
N GLN A 496 -7.58 -20.99 16.26
CA GLN A 496 -8.84 -21.44 16.85
C GLN A 496 -10.04 -20.73 16.22
N LEU A 497 -9.96 -19.41 15.98
CA LEU A 497 -11.02 -18.69 15.27
C LEU A 497 -11.21 -19.20 13.83
N TYR A 498 -10.13 -19.54 13.12
CA TYR A 498 -10.21 -20.12 11.78
C TYR A 498 -10.89 -21.50 11.80
N ILE A 499 -10.57 -22.34 12.77
CA ILE A 499 -11.24 -23.64 12.95
C ILE A 499 -12.73 -23.43 13.26
N ARG A 500 -13.06 -22.54 14.19
CA ARG A 500 -14.44 -22.18 14.56
C ARG A 500 -15.23 -21.57 13.40
N SER A 501 -14.58 -20.83 12.51
CA SER A 501 -15.25 -20.19 11.36
C SER A 501 -15.91 -21.21 10.41
N LYS A 502 -15.51 -22.47 10.44
CA LYS A 502 -16.15 -23.57 9.70
C LYS A 502 -17.55 -23.91 10.24
N ASN A 503 -17.87 -23.46 11.46
CA ASN A 503 -19.15 -23.69 12.13
C ASN A 503 -20.06 -22.43 12.16
N ILE A 504 -19.78 -21.46 11.30
CA ILE A 504 -20.60 -20.25 11.14
C ILE A 504 -21.97 -20.65 10.60
N SER A 505 -23.03 -20.14 11.23
CA SER A 505 -24.39 -20.22 10.72
C SER A 505 -24.96 -18.82 10.49
N ILE A 506 -25.81 -18.71 9.47
CA ILE A 506 -26.47 -17.45 9.10
C ILE A 506 -27.98 -17.58 9.24
N LYS A 507 -28.63 -16.48 9.57
CA LYS A 507 -30.10 -16.45 9.75
C LYS A 507 -30.83 -16.30 8.42
N THR A 508 -30.35 -15.41 7.57
CA THR A 508 -30.92 -15.15 6.26
C THR A 508 -30.44 -16.21 5.25
N LYS A 509 -31.36 -16.97 4.69
CA LYS A 509 -31.06 -18.11 3.79
C LYS A 509 -31.09 -17.76 2.30
N SER A 510 -31.24 -16.48 1.95
CA SER A 510 -31.21 -15.99 0.57
C SER A 510 -29.79 -15.98 0.01
N PHE A 511 -29.65 -16.32 -1.26
CA PHE A 511 -28.39 -16.17 -2.00
C PHE A 511 -28.23 -14.77 -2.61
N ALA A 512 -29.32 -14.04 -2.85
CA ALA A 512 -29.28 -12.68 -3.38
C ALA A 512 -29.09 -11.68 -2.24
N ALA A 513 -28.35 -10.59 -2.51
CA ALA A 513 -28.16 -9.42 -1.65
C ALA A 513 -28.15 -9.75 -0.13
N ASN A 514 -27.32 -10.68 0.29
CA ASN A 514 -27.25 -11.20 1.65
C ASN A 514 -25.91 -10.83 2.32
N PRO A 515 -25.84 -9.71 3.07
CA PRO A 515 -24.60 -9.29 3.75
C PRO A 515 -24.07 -10.32 4.77
N GLU A 516 -24.96 -11.07 5.43
CA GLU A 516 -24.54 -12.10 6.40
C GLU A 516 -23.81 -13.26 5.70
N LEU A 517 -24.30 -13.68 4.53
CA LEU A 517 -23.61 -14.66 3.69
C LEU A 517 -22.27 -14.14 3.19
N GLU A 518 -22.22 -12.84 2.79
CA GLU A 518 -20.98 -12.20 2.35
C GLU A 518 -19.92 -12.25 3.44
N GLU A 519 -20.26 -11.86 4.64
CA GLU A 519 -19.33 -11.94 5.78
C GLU A 519 -18.95 -13.41 6.07
N ALA A 520 -19.87 -14.35 5.97
CA ALA A 520 -19.62 -15.75 6.30
C ALA A 520 -18.60 -16.42 5.38
N TYR A 521 -18.51 -16.06 4.09
CA TYR A 521 -17.45 -16.58 3.22
C TYR A 521 -16.18 -15.71 3.21
N ARG A 522 -16.24 -14.42 3.60
CA ARG A 522 -15.08 -13.54 3.69
C ARG A 522 -14.26 -13.76 4.96
N VAL A 523 -14.91 -13.92 6.12
CA VAL A 523 -14.20 -14.00 7.42
C VAL A 523 -13.19 -15.16 7.48
N PRO A 524 -13.45 -16.38 6.98
CA PRO A 524 -12.42 -17.41 6.92
C PRO A 524 -11.20 -17.01 6.07
N LYS A 525 -11.40 -16.25 4.99
CA LYS A 525 -10.33 -15.72 4.14
C LYS A 525 -9.53 -14.64 4.86
N MET A 526 -10.21 -13.73 5.58
CA MET A 526 -9.57 -12.72 6.41
C MET A 526 -8.71 -13.34 7.51
N LEU A 527 -9.18 -14.42 8.15
CA LEU A 527 -8.42 -15.15 9.16
C LEU A 527 -7.14 -15.79 8.60
N LYS A 528 -7.15 -16.30 7.37
CA LYS A 528 -5.93 -16.77 6.70
C LYS A 528 -4.92 -15.64 6.52
N ILE A 529 -5.39 -14.47 6.12
CA ILE A 529 -4.54 -13.27 5.99
C ILE A 529 -3.98 -12.86 7.35
N ALA A 530 -4.81 -12.79 8.39
CA ALA A 530 -4.39 -12.47 9.75
C ALA A 530 -3.34 -13.47 10.29
N LEU A 531 -3.52 -14.76 10.01
CA LEU A 531 -2.55 -15.80 10.36
C LEU A 531 -1.22 -15.64 9.61
N CYS A 532 -1.23 -15.26 8.32
CA CYS A 532 -0.01 -14.96 7.58
C CYS A 532 0.75 -13.78 8.21
N VAL A 533 0.03 -12.72 8.61
CA VAL A 533 0.64 -11.56 9.29
C VAL A 533 1.22 -11.95 10.66
N ALA A 534 0.43 -12.60 11.51
CA ALA A 534 0.84 -12.94 12.87
C ALA A 534 1.99 -13.96 12.90
N LYS A 535 1.92 -14.99 12.04
CA LYS A 535 2.97 -16.02 11.94
C LYS A 535 4.27 -15.45 11.38
N GLY A 536 4.19 -14.59 10.33
CA GLY A 536 5.36 -13.89 9.79
C GLY A 536 6.02 -12.99 10.84
N ALA A 537 5.21 -12.25 11.63
CA ALA A 537 5.69 -11.40 12.71
C ALA A 537 6.34 -12.20 13.86
N LEU A 538 5.80 -13.36 14.19
CA LEU A 538 6.36 -14.25 15.23
C LEU A 538 7.73 -14.80 14.81
N ASP A 539 7.84 -15.28 13.57
CA ASP A 539 9.05 -15.94 13.09
C ASP A 539 10.19 -14.94 12.80
N ARG A 540 9.87 -13.68 12.43
CA ARG A 540 10.89 -12.63 12.19
C ARG A 540 11.42 -12.07 13.51
N THR A 541 12.60 -12.54 13.93
CA THR A 541 13.26 -12.18 15.20
C THR A 541 14.22 -11.00 15.04
N GLU A 542 13.72 -9.88 14.52
CA GLU A 542 14.41 -8.59 14.37
C GLU A 542 13.42 -7.44 14.50
N SER A 543 13.91 -6.21 14.49
CA SER A 543 13.11 -5.00 14.28
C SER A 543 13.57 -4.28 13.03
N ARG A 544 12.66 -4.11 12.03
CA ARG A 544 12.95 -3.45 10.76
C ARG A 544 11.73 -2.63 10.31
N GLY A 545 11.93 -1.34 10.09
CA GLY A 545 10.87 -0.44 9.65
C GLY A 545 9.66 -0.43 10.59
N ALA A 546 8.49 -0.77 10.09
CA ALA A 546 7.25 -0.85 10.87
C ALA A 546 7.14 -2.13 11.71
N HIS A 547 7.91 -3.19 11.41
CA HIS A 547 7.99 -4.38 12.24
C HIS A 547 8.90 -4.11 13.44
N SER A 548 8.32 -3.98 14.63
CA SER A 548 9.04 -3.64 15.87
C SER A 548 8.84 -4.71 16.92
N ARG A 549 9.91 -5.45 17.26
CA ARG A 549 9.98 -6.51 18.27
C ARG A 549 10.66 -5.97 19.52
N GLU A 550 9.94 -5.87 20.63
CA GLU A 550 10.51 -5.40 21.91
C GLU A 550 11.54 -6.40 22.47
N ASP A 551 11.36 -7.68 22.19
CA ASP A 551 12.28 -8.77 22.54
C ASP A 551 13.47 -8.91 21.54
N TYR A 552 13.36 -8.37 20.32
CA TYR A 552 14.43 -8.31 19.31
C TYR A 552 14.56 -6.90 18.74
N PRO A 553 15.03 -5.92 19.51
CA PRO A 553 14.96 -4.50 19.11
C PRO A 553 15.95 -4.10 18.01
N LYS A 554 16.90 -4.97 17.66
CA LYS A 554 17.90 -4.70 16.62
C LYS A 554 17.42 -5.10 15.22
N ARG A 555 17.83 -4.31 14.22
CA ARG A 555 17.79 -4.74 12.82
C ARG A 555 18.94 -5.72 12.57
N ASP A 556 18.65 -6.85 11.96
CA ASP A 556 19.61 -7.92 11.71
C ASP A 556 19.78 -8.15 10.20
N ASP A 557 20.79 -7.50 9.61
CA ASP A 557 21.09 -7.63 8.18
C ASP A 557 21.82 -8.94 7.84
N VAL A 558 22.28 -9.70 8.83
CA VAL A 558 22.93 -11.00 8.61
C VAL A 558 21.88 -12.09 8.41
N ASN A 559 20.88 -12.17 9.28
CA ASN A 559 19.92 -13.26 9.29
C ASN A 559 18.58 -12.89 8.66
N TRP A 560 18.22 -11.59 8.62
CA TRP A 560 16.88 -11.14 8.27
C TRP A 560 16.78 -10.17 7.09
N LEU A 561 17.86 -9.90 6.35
CA LEU A 561 17.76 -9.18 5.07
C LEU A 561 17.19 -10.11 4.00
N LYS A 562 15.91 -10.49 4.19
CA LYS A 562 15.17 -11.42 3.34
C LYS A 562 13.67 -11.18 3.42
N ARG A 563 12.96 -11.63 2.40
CA ARG A 563 11.51 -11.61 2.32
C ARG A 563 10.93 -12.84 2.98
N THR A 564 9.88 -12.66 3.76
CA THR A 564 9.04 -13.76 4.25
C THR A 564 8.01 -14.11 3.17
N LEU A 565 7.89 -15.39 2.83
CA LEU A 565 6.90 -15.88 1.88
C LEU A 565 5.96 -16.85 2.58
N ALA A 566 4.65 -16.55 2.55
CA ALA A 566 3.62 -17.42 3.09
C ALA A 566 2.89 -18.18 1.96
N SER A 567 2.66 -19.47 2.15
CA SER A 567 1.88 -20.34 1.27
C SER A 567 0.80 -21.11 2.02
N TRP A 568 -0.25 -21.52 1.28
CA TRP A 568 -1.34 -22.32 1.79
C TRP A 568 -1.63 -23.45 0.81
N GLU A 569 -0.90 -24.56 0.93
CA GLU A 569 -0.76 -25.57 -0.12
C GLU A 569 -1.95 -26.52 -0.22
N ASN A 570 -2.68 -26.69 0.87
CA ASN A 570 -3.87 -27.53 0.85
C ASN A 570 -4.99 -27.01 1.78
N PRO A 571 -6.27 -27.36 1.50
CA PRO A 571 -7.42 -26.88 2.27
C PRO A 571 -7.48 -27.37 3.74
N SER A 572 -6.72 -28.40 4.09
CA SER A 572 -6.71 -28.94 5.46
C SER A 572 -5.77 -28.17 6.40
N GLN A 573 -4.90 -27.32 5.86
CA GLN A 573 -4.02 -26.48 6.68
C GLN A 573 -4.82 -25.51 7.56
N THR A 574 -4.31 -25.26 8.75
CA THR A 574 -4.82 -24.25 9.68
C THR A 574 -3.84 -23.11 9.89
N LEU A 575 -2.58 -23.30 9.49
CA LEU A 575 -1.49 -22.32 9.56
C LEU A 575 -0.79 -22.20 8.20
N PRO A 576 -0.26 -21.02 7.84
CA PRO A 576 0.55 -20.87 6.65
C PRO A 576 1.91 -21.58 6.80
N THR A 577 2.43 -22.09 5.70
CA THR A 577 3.83 -22.50 5.58
C THR A 577 4.67 -21.28 5.22
N LEU A 578 5.77 -21.03 5.97
CA LEU A 578 6.68 -19.92 5.71
C LEU A 578 7.96 -20.41 5.05
N THR A 579 8.39 -19.68 4.03
CA THR A 579 9.69 -19.80 3.37
C THR A 579 10.31 -18.41 3.21
N TYR A 580 11.58 -18.33 2.80
CA TYR A 580 12.29 -17.06 2.75
C TYR A 580 12.97 -16.89 1.39
N GLU A 581 13.05 -15.64 0.94
CA GLU A 581 13.76 -15.22 -0.28
C GLU A 581 14.79 -14.16 0.11
N GLU A 582 16.06 -14.46 -0.09
CA GLU A 582 17.16 -13.54 0.24
C GLU A 582 17.11 -12.28 -0.63
N ILE A 583 17.48 -11.14 -0.05
CA ILE A 583 17.69 -9.88 -0.77
C ILE A 583 19.19 -9.75 -1.05
N GLU A 584 19.56 -9.79 -2.31
CA GLU A 584 20.95 -9.87 -2.74
C GLU A 584 21.68 -8.52 -2.65
N ILE A 585 22.61 -8.40 -1.69
CA ILE A 585 23.38 -7.16 -1.46
C ILE A 585 24.27 -6.80 -2.65
N SER A 586 24.83 -7.79 -3.36
CA SER A 586 25.76 -7.58 -4.46
C SER A 586 25.18 -6.77 -5.63
N THR A 587 23.86 -6.74 -5.77
CA THR A 587 23.14 -6.03 -6.83
C THR A 587 22.56 -4.68 -6.39
N MET A 588 22.73 -4.27 -5.14
CA MET A 588 22.20 -3.03 -4.62
C MET A 588 22.98 -1.80 -5.13
N GLU A 589 22.27 -0.74 -5.47
CA GLU A 589 22.84 0.58 -5.74
C GLU A 589 23.18 1.36 -4.46
N ILE A 590 22.51 1.06 -3.36
CA ILE A 590 22.75 1.61 -2.02
C ILE A 590 22.87 0.44 -1.06
N ALA A 591 24.07 0.20 -0.56
CA ALA A 591 24.31 -0.86 0.40
C ALA A 591 23.58 -0.59 1.73
N PRO A 592 23.17 -1.64 2.48
CA PRO A 592 22.55 -1.49 3.79
C PRO A 592 23.42 -0.64 4.74
N GLY A 593 22.75 0.28 5.46
CA GLY A 593 23.44 1.22 6.34
C GLY A 593 22.50 1.83 7.39
N PHE A 594 22.92 2.93 7.99
CA PHE A 594 22.11 3.63 8.99
C PHE A 594 20.99 4.45 8.35
N ARG A 595 19.78 4.22 8.83
CA ARG A 595 18.56 4.82 8.30
C ARG A 595 18.40 6.33 8.66
N GLY A 596 19.07 6.80 9.70
CA GLY A 596 18.94 8.16 10.23
C GLY A 596 18.05 8.30 11.45
N TYR A 597 17.46 7.22 11.94
CA TYR A 597 16.61 7.17 13.14
C TYR A 597 17.13 6.12 14.14
N GLY A 598 17.00 6.43 15.45
CA GLY A 598 17.48 5.55 16.51
C GLY A 598 19.01 5.55 16.64
N ALA A 599 19.53 4.63 17.46
CA ALA A 599 20.96 4.49 17.69
C ALA A 599 21.64 3.62 16.61
N LYS A 600 22.83 4.02 16.14
CA LYS A 600 23.62 3.22 15.18
C LYS A 600 23.93 1.81 15.68
N GLY A 601 24.14 1.64 17.00
CA GLY A 601 24.39 0.32 17.61
C GLY A 601 23.20 -0.65 17.61
N MET A 602 22.04 -0.23 17.10
CA MET A 602 20.85 -1.07 16.95
C MET A 602 20.80 -1.82 15.60
N ILE A 603 21.95 -2.00 14.94
CA ILE A 603 22.06 -2.75 13.69
C ILE A 603 23.10 -3.85 13.84
N ILE A 604 22.74 -5.08 13.47
CA ILE A 604 23.68 -6.18 13.23
C ILE A 604 24.02 -6.13 11.76
N GLU A 605 25.17 -5.52 11.46
CA GLU A 605 25.60 -5.24 10.06
C GLU A 605 26.06 -6.50 9.35
N ASN A 606 25.66 -6.67 8.09
CA ASN A 606 26.18 -7.73 7.22
C ASN A 606 27.53 -7.29 6.64
N PRO A 607 28.61 -8.08 6.77
CA PRO A 607 29.93 -7.74 6.21
C PRO A 607 29.93 -7.49 4.69
N GLU A 608 29.02 -8.13 3.94
CA GLU A 608 28.88 -7.89 2.50
C GLU A 608 28.39 -6.47 2.17
N SER A 609 27.73 -5.80 3.12
CA SER A 609 27.29 -4.40 2.96
C SER A 609 28.48 -3.45 2.80
N LEU A 610 29.54 -3.64 3.58
CA LEU A 610 30.76 -2.83 3.48
C LEU A 610 31.48 -3.07 2.17
N LYS A 611 31.65 -4.34 1.77
CA LYS A 611 32.26 -4.70 0.47
C LYS A 611 31.48 -4.10 -0.69
N ARG A 612 30.15 -4.17 -0.63
CA ARG A 612 29.30 -3.57 -1.68
C ARG A 612 29.44 -2.07 -1.72
N GLN A 613 29.48 -1.39 -0.56
CA GLN A 613 29.68 0.05 -0.50
C GLN A 613 31.02 0.47 -1.11
N GLU A 614 32.11 -0.24 -0.82
CA GLU A 614 33.44 0.00 -1.42
C GLU A 614 33.41 -0.15 -2.95
N GLN A 615 32.70 -1.16 -3.47
CA GLN A 615 32.50 -1.34 -4.91
C GLN A 615 31.73 -0.18 -5.54
N ILE A 616 30.65 0.26 -4.90
CA ILE A 616 29.83 1.39 -5.35
C ILE A 616 30.67 2.66 -5.40
N ASP A 617 31.41 2.96 -4.33
CA ASP A 617 32.25 4.16 -4.23
C ASP A 617 33.35 4.15 -5.29
N LYS A 618 33.97 2.98 -5.55
CA LYS A 618 34.96 2.83 -6.62
C LYS A 618 34.35 3.07 -8.00
N ILE A 619 33.21 2.45 -8.32
CA ILE A 619 32.53 2.65 -9.61
C ILE A 619 32.18 4.13 -9.81
N ARG A 620 31.66 4.80 -8.78
CA ARG A 620 31.35 6.23 -8.84
C ARG A 620 32.60 7.07 -9.08
N ALA A 621 33.66 6.87 -8.31
CA ALA A 621 34.91 7.61 -8.45
C ALA A 621 35.54 7.42 -9.83
N ASP A 622 35.59 6.19 -10.33
CA ASP A 622 36.15 5.87 -11.66
C ASP A 622 35.35 6.52 -12.79
N MET A 623 34.01 6.53 -12.69
CA MET A 623 33.12 7.13 -13.69
C MET A 623 33.15 8.66 -13.64
N GLU A 624 33.18 9.26 -12.46
CA GLU A 624 33.32 10.71 -12.27
C GLU A 624 34.66 11.22 -12.79
N ALA A 625 35.75 10.49 -12.54
CA ALA A 625 37.08 10.79 -13.09
C ALA A 625 37.12 10.75 -14.64
N GLN A 626 36.26 9.96 -15.26
CA GLN A 626 36.04 9.90 -16.71
C GLN A 626 35.11 10.99 -17.24
N GLY A 627 34.61 11.89 -16.38
CA GLY A 627 33.65 12.95 -16.74
C GLY A 627 32.27 12.42 -17.13
N LYS A 628 31.89 11.23 -16.66
CA LYS A 628 30.56 10.65 -16.91
C LYS A 628 29.52 11.36 -16.07
N ASP A 629 28.34 11.53 -16.66
CA ASP A 629 27.19 12.11 -15.95
C ASP A 629 26.52 11.11 -14.98
N ARG A 630 25.59 11.60 -14.19
CA ARG A 630 24.85 10.78 -13.21
C ARG A 630 24.11 9.59 -13.83
N TYR A 631 23.66 9.71 -15.08
CA TYR A 631 22.92 8.65 -15.77
C TYR A 631 23.84 7.49 -16.14
N ALA A 632 25.04 7.81 -16.66
CA ALA A 632 26.05 6.79 -16.96
C ALA A 632 26.52 6.07 -15.69
N ILE A 633 26.70 6.78 -14.56
CA ILE A 633 27.03 6.18 -13.26
C ILE A 633 25.91 5.25 -12.81
N GLN A 634 24.66 5.69 -12.92
CA GLN A 634 23.49 4.92 -12.58
C GLN A 634 23.40 3.62 -13.39
N GLU A 635 23.61 3.69 -14.71
CA GLU A 635 23.64 2.50 -15.57
C GLU A 635 24.76 1.51 -15.19
N ALA A 636 25.93 2.01 -14.80
CA ALA A 636 27.04 1.16 -14.36
C ALA A 636 26.75 0.42 -13.04
N LEU A 637 25.90 0.97 -12.18
CA LEU A 637 25.47 0.38 -10.91
C LEU A 637 24.27 -0.57 -11.07
N MET A 638 23.53 -0.48 -12.19
CA MET A 638 22.29 -1.22 -12.41
C MET A 638 22.52 -2.66 -12.85
N PRO A 639 21.64 -3.59 -12.45
CA PRO A 639 21.57 -4.91 -13.07
C PRO A 639 21.19 -4.84 -14.56
N PHE A 640 21.68 -5.79 -15.35
CA PHE A 640 21.41 -5.88 -16.81
C PHE A 640 19.92 -5.86 -17.16
N GLU A 641 19.09 -6.55 -16.37
CA GLU A 641 17.62 -6.57 -16.58
C GLU A 641 16.98 -5.18 -16.48
N LEU A 642 17.50 -4.34 -15.60
CA LEU A 642 16.99 -2.97 -15.43
C LEU A 642 17.44 -2.08 -16.60
N GLN A 643 18.66 -2.27 -17.12
CA GLN A 643 19.13 -1.59 -18.34
C GLN A 643 18.24 -1.95 -19.54
N ALA A 644 17.88 -3.22 -19.69
CA ALA A 644 16.95 -3.67 -20.73
C ALA A 644 15.57 -3.02 -20.60
N TYR A 645 15.06 -2.87 -19.35
CA TYR A 645 13.81 -2.15 -19.09
C TYR A 645 13.88 -0.69 -19.53
N TYR A 646 14.93 0.04 -19.18
CA TYR A 646 15.08 1.44 -19.57
C TYR A 646 15.17 1.61 -21.08
N LYS A 647 15.92 0.76 -21.76
CA LYS A 647 16.03 0.76 -23.22
C LYS A 647 14.66 0.53 -23.87
N ALA A 648 13.98 -0.54 -23.51
CA ALA A 648 12.66 -0.88 -24.03
C ALA A 648 11.62 0.21 -23.72
N ARG A 649 11.70 0.83 -22.54
CA ARG A 649 10.81 1.93 -22.16
C ARG A 649 11.03 3.17 -23.03
N ASN A 650 12.30 3.56 -23.26
CA ASN A 650 12.64 4.73 -24.07
C ASN A 650 12.20 4.55 -25.51
N GLU A 651 12.34 3.34 -26.07
CA GLU A 651 11.85 2.98 -27.39
C GLU A 651 10.31 3.04 -27.49
N ARG A 652 9.57 2.57 -26.44
CA ARG A 652 8.09 2.54 -26.42
C ARG A 652 7.44 3.91 -26.19
N ILE A 653 8.03 4.73 -25.36
CA ILE A 653 7.44 6.02 -25.00
C ILE A 653 7.79 7.09 -26.06
N GLY A 654 8.77 6.79 -26.92
CA GLY A 654 9.34 7.69 -27.91
C GLY A 654 9.72 9.00 -27.21
N ASP A 655 10.97 9.25 -26.97
CA ASP A 655 11.44 10.54 -26.44
C ASP A 655 11.07 11.66 -27.41
N LYS A 656 9.77 11.92 -27.53
CA LYS A 656 9.29 13.22 -27.96
C LYS A 656 9.16 14.06 -26.69
N GLN A 657 10.27 14.71 -26.35
CA GLN A 657 10.29 15.84 -25.44
C GLN A 657 9.31 16.91 -25.87
#